data_166b3eae9f914524ee827d2c1e596b0f
#
_entry.id   166b3eae9f914524ee827d2c1e596b0f
#
_cell.length_a   1.000
_cell.length_b   1.000
_cell.length_c   1.000
_cell.angle_alpha   90.00
_cell.angle_beta   90.00
_cell.angle_gamma   90.00
#
_symmetry.space_group_name_H-M   'P 1'
#
loop_
_entity.id
_entity.type
_entity.pdbx_description
1 polymer ?
#
loop_
_entity_poly.entity_id
_entity_poly.type
_entity_poly.pdbx_seq_one_letter_code
_entity_poly.pdbx_strand_id
1 'polypeptide(L)'
;MKKIYIAIFCSMFLSGSLLAQTIPSPKEFFGFNIGDDYQLANFTQTEAYFKKLTASPRTKYVDIGLTEEGRHQFMLVISSPENIKKLEQYRTISKKMAHAEGLTDEEAHQLSLDGKVVVWIDGGLHATEVLGIHQLIETSYQLVTRNDDETKKILDKDIILMVHANPDGQELISNWYMKEKDPQKRNMNVPRLWEKYVGHDNNRDSYMMNMKESQNITHQQFLDWIPQIVYNHHQSGPAGSVVAGPPFRDPFNYLYDPLLMTSIDEVGSAMNSRLNAEGKPGYTQRSGTEFSTWFNGGVRTATYFHNTVGLLTEMIGSPAPSTIPVVPERLIPNSATPFPVLPQTWHFRQSVEYSLSLNYAVLNYAARHSDELLYNMYRMGKNSIERGSKDYWTLSPKRSDAIVEAAKAGRPAVDSTAGGGRGGRGGAAGAVTIGGARNGNIALKYYDEVLKNPELRDPRGYIISVDQPDFATAVKFVNLCIRSGLIVQKATAAFTVNGKNYPAGSYILKTNQAFRPEVLDRFEPENHPNDFLYPGGPPIKPYDMTGWTVAYQMGIKFDRILDDFNGPFQRISYGELQPMPLASAPATAKNGYFISPTANNSFIAVNDLLQAGVGVYRLTEASATQPAGSFYVAYSEKAKAVLDKAAKELYVKAVTAPKKPKNIEPINTARIALWDQYGGSMPSGWTRWMMEQYHFPFKVVYPQEFDAGDLKSKFDVIILVGGAVPPPGRDGGNFGGGGRGGRSAGEIPDEYKTWTGRLTVEKTVPLLKTFLEAGGTIVTVGTSANLAYALNLPVHNALVDVVGGKEVPFSGDKFYIPGTILRASVDTRQPANYGMENEVDVMFDNSPVFKLDADAASKGVKPLMWFSTDKPLRSGWAWGQQYLKDDVAAFSAQVGAGTLYSFGPEITFRAQPHGTFKLLFNELYKKGSQK
;
A
#
# COMPACT_ATOMS: atom_id res chain seq x y z
N MET A 1 61.29 15.89 77.05
CA MET A 1 59.85 16.05 77.03
C MET A 1 59.43 16.39 75.62
N LYS A 2 58.97 15.41 74.87
CA LYS A 2 58.44 15.54 73.43
C LYS A 2 56.93 15.31 73.46
N LYS A 3 56.22 16.33 73.10
CA LYS A 3 54.77 16.24 72.96
C LYS A 3 54.42 15.64 71.55
N ILE A 4 53.71 14.51 71.53
CA ILE A 4 53.19 13.87 70.34
C ILE A 4 51.76 14.44 70.11
N TYR A 5 51.51 15.07 68.94
CA TYR A 5 50.19 15.46 68.48
C TYR A 5 49.66 14.32 67.60
N ILE A 6 48.55 13.67 68.02
CA ILE A 6 47.79 12.74 67.25
C ILE A 6 46.77 13.57 66.42
N ALA A 7 46.93 13.60 65.12
CA ALA A 7 45.96 14.16 64.21
C ALA A 7 44.93 13.03 63.81
N ILE A 8 43.68 13.15 64.25
CA ILE A 8 42.57 12.33 63.84
C ILE A 8 42.08 12.84 62.49
N PHE A 9 42.35 12.06 61.46
CA PHE A 9 41.80 12.30 60.08
C PHE A 9 40.37 11.76 60.04
N CYS A 10 39.35 12.61 60.18
CA CYS A 10 37.95 12.23 59.87
C CYS A 10 37.77 12.16 58.39
N SER A 11 37.82 10.95 57.84
CA SER A 11 37.39 10.65 56.45
C SER A 11 35.86 10.71 56.39
N MET A 12 35.29 11.82 55.95
CA MET A 12 33.91 11.91 55.53
C MET A 12 33.76 11.11 54.20
N PHE A 13 33.28 9.90 54.31
CA PHE A 13 32.68 9.22 53.14
C PHE A 13 31.41 10.00 52.76
N LEU A 14 31.51 10.89 51.78
CA LEU A 14 30.36 11.35 51.02
C LEU A 14 29.86 10.15 50.19
N SER A 15 28.98 9.36 50.78
CA SER A 15 28.12 8.45 50.06
C SER A 15 27.18 9.31 49.21
N GLY A 16 27.64 9.72 48.03
CA GLY A 16 26.75 10.26 47.00
C GLY A 16 25.72 9.18 46.71
N SER A 17 24.57 9.23 47.41
CA SER A 17 23.38 8.51 46.95
C SER A 17 23.11 9.04 45.55
N LEU A 18 23.49 8.28 44.54
CA LEU A 18 22.89 8.39 43.20
C LEU A 18 21.37 8.20 43.43
N LEU A 19 20.67 9.31 43.64
CA LEU A 19 19.23 9.33 43.55
C LEU A 19 18.90 8.77 42.14
N ALA A 20 18.58 7.49 42.11
CA ALA A 20 18.03 6.92 40.87
C ALA A 20 16.90 7.84 40.47
N GLN A 21 17.04 8.47 39.33
CA GLN A 21 16.04 9.41 38.82
C GLN A 21 14.74 8.63 38.71
N THR A 22 13.76 8.93 39.59
CA THR A 22 12.47 8.25 39.61
C THR A 22 11.77 8.55 38.30
N ILE A 23 11.37 7.49 37.59
CA ILE A 23 10.60 7.62 36.34
C ILE A 23 9.21 8.15 36.74
N PRO A 24 8.81 9.34 36.26
CA PRO A 24 7.50 9.87 36.60
C PRO A 24 6.42 9.01 35.95
N SER A 25 5.32 8.80 36.66
CA SER A 25 4.12 8.21 36.06
C SER A 25 3.58 9.09 34.91
N PRO A 26 2.81 8.53 33.96
CA PRO A 26 2.19 9.34 32.90
C PRO A 26 1.39 10.51 33.48
N LYS A 27 0.63 10.28 34.59
CA LYS A 27 -0.12 11.33 35.26
C LYS A 27 0.74 12.48 35.76
N GLU A 28 1.87 12.17 36.41
CA GLU A 28 2.80 13.19 36.90
C GLU A 28 3.45 13.99 35.77
N PHE A 29 3.68 13.35 34.62
CA PHE A 29 4.34 13.98 33.46
C PHE A 29 3.38 14.79 32.60
N PHE A 30 2.23 14.19 32.22
CA PHE A 30 1.28 14.83 31.31
C PHE A 30 0.25 15.72 32.03
N GLY A 31 0.06 15.56 33.37
CA GLY A 31 -0.95 16.24 34.16
C GLY A 31 -2.34 15.61 34.13
N PHE A 32 -2.49 14.47 33.44
CA PHE A 32 -3.71 13.67 33.35
C PHE A 32 -3.38 12.18 33.25
N ASN A 33 -4.33 11.29 33.58
CA ASN A 33 -4.12 9.86 33.35
C ASN A 33 -4.27 9.56 31.87
N ILE A 34 -3.44 8.72 31.31
CA ILE A 34 -3.60 8.22 29.96
C ILE A 34 -4.97 7.52 29.84
N GLY A 35 -5.79 8.01 28.93
CA GLY A 35 -7.17 7.54 28.76
C GLY A 35 -8.23 8.34 29.52
N ASP A 36 -7.86 9.39 30.23
CA ASP A 36 -8.86 10.34 30.75
C ASP A 36 -9.64 10.94 29.58
N ASP A 37 -10.96 11.00 29.69
CA ASP A 37 -11.82 11.55 28.65
C ASP A 37 -11.43 12.98 28.29
N TYR A 38 -11.50 13.30 27.01
CA TYR A 38 -11.15 14.60 26.44
C TYR A 38 -9.67 15.01 26.57
N GLN A 39 -8.76 14.11 26.94
CA GLN A 39 -7.34 14.42 27.09
C GLN A 39 -6.49 13.67 26.07
N LEU A 40 -5.63 14.40 25.36
CA LEU A 40 -4.69 13.84 24.39
C LEU A 40 -3.28 14.39 24.59
N ALA A 41 -2.30 13.51 24.56
CA ALA A 41 -0.89 13.88 24.46
C ALA A 41 -0.51 14.13 22.99
N ASN A 42 0.28 15.15 22.71
CA ASN A 42 0.86 15.37 21.39
C ASN A 42 2.21 14.66 21.23
N PHE A 43 2.77 14.65 20.02
CA PHE A 43 4.04 13.98 19.75
C PHE A 43 5.20 14.58 20.56
N THR A 44 5.32 15.90 20.63
CA THR A 44 6.37 16.60 21.39
C THR A 44 6.39 16.13 22.85
N GLN A 45 5.22 16.03 23.49
CA GLN A 45 5.10 15.51 24.86
C GLN A 45 5.44 14.01 24.92
N THR A 46 4.95 13.24 23.97
CA THR A 46 5.19 11.79 23.93
C THR A 46 6.67 11.49 23.78
N GLU A 47 7.35 12.11 22.83
CA GLU A 47 8.79 11.93 22.64
C GLU A 47 9.59 12.31 23.90
N ALA A 48 9.24 13.45 24.51
CA ALA A 48 9.87 13.89 25.75
C ALA A 48 9.67 12.87 26.91
N TYR A 49 8.48 12.26 26.99
CA TYR A 49 8.19 11.21 27.96
C TYR A 49 8.99 9.93 27.70
N PHE A 50 9.04 9.48 26.46
CA PHE A 50 9.85 8.30 26.10
C PHE A 50 11.35 8.53 26.41
N LYS A 51 11.86 9.74 26.21
CA LYS A 51 13.21 10.12 26.65
C LYS A 51 13.38 10.05 28.18
N LYS A 52 12.33 10.30 28.99
CA LYS A 52 12.37 10.08 30.45
C LYS A 52 12.44 8.60 30.83
N LEU A 53 11.76 7.73 30.07
CA LEU A 53 11.79 6.28 30.30
C LEU A 53 13.21 5.69 30.14
N THR A 54 14.10 6.38 29.42
CA THR A 54 15.50 5.91 29.24
C THR A 54 16.34 5.98 30.52
N ALA A 55 15.83 6.57 31.60
CA ALA A 55 16.44 6.45 32.91
C ALA A 55 16.46 5.02 33.46
N SER A 56 15.61 4.13 32.90
CA SER A 56 15.58 2.70 33.25
C SER A 56 16.65 1.91 32.51
N PRO A 57 17.36 1.01 33.19
CA PRO A 57 18.30 0.09 32.53
C PRO A 57 17.60 -0.96 31.66
N ARG A 58 16.25 -1.00 31.65
CA ARG A 58 15.41 -1.88 30.79
C ARG A 58 15.21 -1.34 29.39
N THR A 59 15.72 -0.15 29.05
CA THR A 59 15.35 0.55 27.83
C THR A 59 16.54 0.99 27.00
N LYS A 60 16.30 1.09 25.66
CA LYS A 60 17.19 1.78 24.73
C LYS A 60 16.33 2.55 23.73
N TYR A 61 16.52 3.87 23.68
CA TYR A 61 15.89 4.74 22.67
C TYR A 61 16.64 4.64 21.35
N VAL A 62 15.92 4.50 20.25
CA VAL A 62 16.47 4.41 18.88
C VAL A 62 15.73 5.39 17.99
N ASP A 63 16.46 6.30 17.37
CA ASP A 63 15.98 7.14 16.27
C ASP A 63 15.99 6.28 14.99
N ILE A 64 14.85 6.09 14.36
CA ILE A 64 14.72 5.25 13.17
C ILE A 64 14.63 6.05 11.86
N GLY A 65 14.68 7.38 11.92
CA GLY A 65 14.74 8.26 10.76
C GLY A 65 13.80 9.46 10.85
N LEU A 66 13.80 10.26 9.79
CA LEU A 66 12.95 11.45 9.68
C LEU A 66 11.61 11.11 8.99
N THR A 67 10.56 11.81 9.39
CA THR A 67 9.24 11.81 8.74
C THR A 67 9.23 12.74 7.53
N GLU A 68 8.11 12.76 6.79
CA GLU A 68 7.90 13.67 5.65
C GLU A 68 7.85 15.16 6.08
N GLU A 69 7.48 15.46 7.32
CA GLU A 69 7.53 16.82 7.87
C GLU A 69 8.82 17.11 8.65
N GLY A 70 9.78 16.16 8.70
CA GLY A 70 11.10 16.35 9.28
C GLY A 70 11.20 16.11 10.79
N ARG A 71 10.21 15.45 11.41
CA ARG A 71 10.30 15.01 12.81
C ARG A 71 11.08 13.71 12.91
N HIS A 72 11.74 13.49 14.04
CA HIS A 72 12.39 12.22 14.34
C HIS A 72 11.37 11.15 14.71
N GLN A 73 11.33 10.07 13.93
CA GLN A 73 10.55 8.88 14.26
C GLN A 73 11.39 7.98 15.15
N PHE A 74 10.79 7.43 16.21
CA PHE A 74 11.56 6.68 17.21
C PHE A 74 10.95 5.32 17.55
N MET A 75 11.80 4.49 18.12
CA MET A 75 11.48 3.21 18.70
C MET A 75 12.14 3.12 20.10
N LEU A 76 11.36 2.67 21.11
CA LEU A 76 11.92 2.32 22.41
C LEU A 76 12.03 0.81 22.51
N VAL A 77 13.26 0.30 22.59
CA VAL A 77 13.51 -1.12 22.87
C VAL A 77 13.41 -1.34 24.37
N ILE A 78 12.58 -2.30 24.79
CA ILE A 78 12.38 -2.66 26.20
C ILE A 78 12.68 -4.15 26.40
N SER A 79 13.49 -4.46 27.42
CA SER A 79 13.80 -5.85 27.84
C SER A 79 14.44 -5.85 29.22
N SER A 80 14.91 -7.00 29.72
CA SER A 80 15.72 -7.02 30.94
C SER A 80 17.04 -6.27 30.77
N PRO A 81 17.64 -5.73 31.85
CA PRO A 81 18.92 -5.02 31.75
C PRO A 81 20.03 -5.86 31.14
N GLU A 82 20.02 -7.16 31.35
CA GLU A 82 20.97 -8.11 30.77
C GLU A 82 20.77 -8.27 29.26
N ASN A 83 19.52 -8.30 28.81
CA ASN A 83 19.18 -8.38 27.38
C ASN A 83 19.52 -7.08 26.64
N ILE A 84 19.28 -5.91 27.26
CA ILE A 84 19.64 -4.60 26.70
C ILE A 84 21.16 -4.51 26.39
N LYS A 85 22.00 -5.11 27.21
CA LYS A 85 23.44 -5.15 26.95
C LYS A 85 23.84 -6.04 25.76
N LYS A 86 22.96 -6.97 25.35
CA LYS A 86 23.22 -7.97 24.31
C LYS A 86 22.33 -7.82 23.07
N LEU A 87 21.71 -6.66 22.87
CA LEU A 87 20.75 -6.46 21.78
C LEU A 87 21.30 -6.83 20.42
N GLU A 88 22.58 -6.52 20.14
CA GLU A 88 23.21 -6.84 18.85
C GLU A 88 23.32 -8.36 18.60
N GLN A 89 23.58 -9.11 19.67
CA GLN A 89 23.58 -10.58 19.60
C GLN A 89 22.19 -11.10 19.22
N TYR A 90 21.14 -10.64 19.89
CA TYR A 90 19.78 -11.11 19.65
C TYR A 90 19.25 -10.66 18.29
N ARG A 91 19.58 -9.46 17.85
CA ARG A 91 19.29 -8.96 16.50
C ARG A 91 19.96 -9.84 15.43
N THR A 92 21.21 -10.22 15.65
CA THR A 92 21.95 -11.12 14.75
C THR A 92 21.30 -12.51 14.69
N ILE A 93 20.86 -13.05 15.83
CA ILE A 93 20.15 -14.35 15.89
C ILE A 93 18.83 -14.24 15.12
N SER A 94 18.01 -13.21 15.38
CA SER A 94 16.74 -13.01 14.66
C SER A 94 16.95 -12.99 13.15
N LYS A 95 17.93 -12.22 12.64
CA LYS A 95 18.27 -12.18 11.22
C LYS A 95 18.67 -13.53 10.65
N LYS A 96 19.52 -14.27 11.36
CA LYS A 96 19.94 -15.62 10.93
C LYS A 96 18.76 -16.57 10.83
N MET A 97 17.89 -16.56 11.84
CA MET A 97 16.68 -17.40 11.86
C MET A 97 15.73 -17.04 10.74
N ALA A 98 15.49 -15.74 10.49
CA ALA A 98 14.61 -15.27 9.43
C ALA A 98 15.11 -15.63 8.03
N HIS A 99 16.42 -15.55 7.78
CA HIS A 99 17.00 -15.90 6.49
C HIS A 99 17.19 -17.40 6.28
N ALA A 100 17.33 -18.18 7.34
CA ALA A 100 17.49 -19.65 7.32
C ALA A 100 18.63 -20.19 6.41
N GLU A 101 19.46 -19.30 5.85
CA GLU A 101 20.50 -19.64 4.89
C GLU A 101 21.67 -20.38 5.59
N GLY A 102 22.02 -21.55 5.06
CA GLY A 102 23.20 -22.29 5.51
C GLY A 102 23.12 -22.86 6.92
N LEU A 103 21.95 -22.82 7.58
CA LEU A 103 21.74 -23.40 8.90
C LEU A 103 21.26 -24.85 8.79
N THR A 104 21.81 -25.72 9.63
CA THR A 104 21.22 -27.03 9.91
C THR A 104 20.06 -26.89 10.90
N ASP A 105 19.21 -27.94 11.02
CA ASP A 105 18.11 -27.95 12.00
C ASP A 105 18.64 -27.89 13.43
N GLU A 106 19.78 -28.54 13.71
CA GLU A 106 20.43 -28.54 15.01
C GLU A 106 20.97 -27.16 15.38
N GLU A 107 21.64 -26.48 14.44
CA GLU A 107 22.16 -25.11 14.66
C GLU A 107 21.01 -24.13 14.87
N ALA A 108 19.93 -24.23 14.09
CA ALA A 108 18.76 -23.40 14.24
C ALA A 108 18.04 -23.64 15.58
N HIS A 109 17.94 -24.91 16.02
CA HIS A 109 17.39 -25.24 17.32
C HIS A 109 18.23 -24.62 18.45
N GLN A 110 19.57 -24.73 18.39
CA GLN A 110 20.43 -24.11 19.38
C GLN A 110 20.30 -22.58 19.38
N LEU A 111 20.26 -21.94 18.20
CA LEU A 111 20.05 -20.50 18.09
C LEU A 111 18.69 -20.07 18.63
N SER A 112 17.63 -20.89 18.50
CA SER A 112 16.32 -20.57 19.07
C SER A 112 16.34 -20.58 20.60
N LEU A 113 17.13 -21.47 21.23
CA LEU A 113 17.30 -21.50 22.69
C LEU A 113 18.18 -20.34 23.21
N ASP A 114 19.21 -19.95 22.45
CA ASP A 114 20.11 -18.85 22.78
C ASP A 114 19.53 -17.47 22.50
N GLY A 115 18.55 -17.42 21.61
CA GLY A 115 17.88 -16.20 21.15
C GLY A 115 16.86 -15.64 22.14
N LYS A 116 16.28 -14.52 21.73
CA LYS A 116 15.11 -13.90 22.38
C LYS A 116 14.11 -13.58 21.29
N VAL A 117 12.84 -13.84 21.56
CA VAL A 117 11.79 -13.48 20.62
C VAL A 117 11.66 -11.95 20.51
N VAL A 118 11.55 -11.45 19.29
CA VAL A 118 11.39 -10.03 19.04
C VAL A 118 9.91 -9.75 18.77
N VAL A 119 9.33 -8.89 19.58
CA VAL A 119 7.92 -8.48 19.47
C VAL A 119 7.85 -6.99 19.20
N TRP A 120 7.24 -6.64 18.08
CA TRP A 120 6.93 -5.28 17.67
C TRP A 120 5.52 -4.90 18.14
N ILE A 121 5.39 -3.78 18.81
CA ILE A 121 4.10 -3.17 19.16
C ILE A 121 4.16 -1.72 18.69
N ASP A 122 3.28 -1.32 17.81
CA ASP A 122 3.21 0.06 17.35
C ASP A 122 1.97 0.78 17.85
N GLY A 123 2.01 2.10 17.66
CA GLY A 123 0.87 2.95 17.96
C GLY A 123 0.89 4.24 17.16
N GLY A 124 -0.31 4.74 16.87
CA GLY A 124 -0.51 6.03 16.23
C GLY A 124 -0.30 6.06 14.73
N LEU A 125 -0.36 4.92 14.04
CA LEU A 125 -0.26 4.86 12.57
C LEU A 125 -1.32 5.74 11.93
N HIS A 126 -2.59 5.51 12.24
CA HIS A 126 -3.67 6.42 11.89
C HIS A 126 -3.85 7.42 13.04
N ALA A 127 -3.53 8.68 12.79
CA ALA A 127 -3.44 9.68 13.85
C ALA A 127 -4.77 10.02 14.52
N THR A 128 -5.89 9.83 13.82
CA THR A 128 -7.25 9.97 14.39
C THR A 128 -7.66 8.79 15.27
N GLU A 129 -6.92 7.69 15.21
CA GLU A 129 -7.06 6.51 16.07
C GLU A 129 -6.18 6.67 17.31
N VAL A 130 -6.53 7.68 18.12
CA VAL A 130 -5.69 8.20 19.21
C VAL A 130 -5.34 7.18 20.29
N LEU A 131 -6.12 6.08 20.40
CA LEU A 131 -5.84 4.99 21.33
C LEU A 131 -4.45 4.39 21.08
N GLY A 132 -4.06 4.21 19.81
CA GLY A 132 -2.82 3.52 19.46
C GLY A 132 -1.59 4.09 20.14
N ILE A 133 -1.45 5.41 20.18
CA ILE A 133 -0.30 6.03 20.84
C ILE A 133 -0.47 6.11 22.36
N HIS A 134 -1.69 6.31 22.87
CA HIS A 134 -1.92 6.40 24.30
C HIS A 134 -1.71 5.05 25.00
N GLN A 135 -2.11 3.92 24.38
CA GLN A 135 -1.75 2.59 24.89
C GLN A 135 -0.23 2.34 24.87
N LEU A 136 0.47 2.86 23.85
CA LEU A 136 1.92 2.70 23.73
C LEU A 136 2.66 3.39 24.91
N ILE A 137 2.22 4.60 25.29
CA ILE A 137 2.73 5.35 26.45
C ILE A 137 2.54 4.54 27.75
N GLU A 138 1.31 4.10 27.99
CA GLU A 138 0.94 3.39 29.23
C GLU A 138 1.62 2.02 29.32
N THR A 139 1.64 1.26 28.20
CA THR A 139 2.32 -0.04 28.12
C THR A 139 3.81 0.10 28.41
N SER A 140 4.46 1.09 27.79
CA SER A 140 5.89 1.34 28.00
C SER A 140 6.20 1.67 29.45
N TYR A 141 5.40 2.52 30.10
CA TYR A 141 5.54 2.84 31.50
C TYR A 141 5.43 1.60 32.39
N GLN A 142 4.41 0.77 32.16
CA GLN A 142 4.21 -0.45 32.97
C GLN A 142 5.36 -1.44 32.80
N LEU A 143 5.81 -1.72 31.59
CA LEU A 143 6.95 -2.62 31.33
C LEU A 143 8.25 -2.14 31.98
N VAL A 144 8.44 -0.83 32.04
CA VAL A 144 9.66 -0.21 32.61
C VAL A 144 9.63 -0.21 34.15
N THR A 145 8.47 -0.09 34.78
CA THR A 145 8.33 0.13 36.23
C THR A 145 7.81 -1.06 37.02
N ARG A 146 6.98 -1.93 36.45
CA ARG A 146 6.42 -3.11 37.14
C ARG A 146 7.50 -4.15 37.44
N ASN A 147 7.33 -4.84 38.59
CA ASN A 147 8.26 -5.85 39.07
C ASN A 147 7.57 -7.16 39.47
N ASP A 148 6.33 -7.36 39.03
CA ASP A 148 5.62 -8.65 39.20
C ASP A 148 6.26 -9.75 38.33
N ASP A 149 5.90 -11.00 38.64
CA ASP A 149 6.53 -12.18 38.03
C ASP A 149 6.20 -12.29 36.54
N GLU A 150 4.98 -11.86 36.09
CA GLU A 150 4.63 -11.84 34.68
C GLU A 150 5.53 -10.86 33.90
N THR A 151 5.64 -9.62 34.37
CA THR A 151 6.47 -8.60 33.74
C THR A 151 7.96 -9.00 33.70
N LYS A 152 8.48 -9.58 34.79
CA LYS A 152 9.87 -10.07 34.81
C LYS A 152 10.12 -11.17 33.80
N LYS A 153 9.19 -12.14 33.71
CA LYS A 153 9.27 -13.25 32.74
C LYS A 153 9.25 -12.75 31.31
N ILE A 154 8.35 -11.81 30.98
CA ILE A 154 8.28 -11.15 29.68
C ILE A 154 9.64 -10.49 29.36
N LEU A 155 10.13 -9.62 30.23
CA LEU A 155 11.39 -8.91 30.03
C LEU A 155 12.62 -9.82 29.91
N ASP A 156 12.60 -11.00 30.52
CA ASP A 156 13.69 -11.98 30.40
C ASP A 156 13.70 -12.67 29.03
N LYS A 157 12.52 -12.89 28.43
CA LYS A 157 12.36 -13.69 27.21
C LYS A 157 12.19 -12.85 25.93
N ASP A 158 11.66 -11.63 26.04
CA ASP A 158 11.27 -10.81 24.92
C ASP A 158 12.22 -9.61 24.72
N ILE A 159 12.48 -9.30 23.46
CA ILE A 159 12.95 -7.98 23.02
C ILE A 159 11.73 -7.24 22.46
N ILE A 160 11.25 -6.24 23.15
CA ILE A 160 10.02 -5.53 22.83
C ILE A 160 10.37 -4.23 22.11
N LEU A 161 9.86 -4.04 20.92
CA LEU A 161 10.05 -2.85 20.08
C LEU A 161 8.77 -2.00 20.15
N MET A 162 8.79 -0.95 20.99
CA MET A 162 7.66 -0.02 21.14
C MET A 162 7.82 1.12 20.13
N VAL A 163 7.02 1.14 19.07
CA VAL A 163 7.28 2.00 17.90
C VAL A 163 6.22 3.08 17.72
N HIS A 164 6.67 4.30 17.60
CA HIS A 164 5.82 5.43 17.22
C HIS A 164 5.66 5.48 15.70
N ALA A 165 4.46 5.17 15.19
CA ALA A 165 4.28 4.94 13.76
C ALA A 165 4.12 6.24 12.93
N ASN A 166 3.51 7.31 13.48
CA ASN A 166 3.24 8.56 12.76
C ASN A 166 3.37 9.79 13.66
N PRO A 167 4.59 10.32 13.84
CA PRO A 167 4.85 11.53 14.62
C PRO A 167 4.10 12.77 14.13
N ASP A 168 4.05 12.98 12.81
CA ASP A 168 3.44 14.16 12.20
C ASP A 168 1.93 14.19 12.45
N GLY A 169 1.29 13.05 12.30
CA GLY A 169 -0.13 12.91 12.52
C GLY A 169 -0.53 13.11 13.98
N GLN A 170 0.21 12.53 14.94
CA GLN A 170 -0.07 12.74 16.35
C GLN A 170 0.06 14.22 16.75
N GLU A 171 1.11 14.89 16.30
CA GLU A 171 1.31 16.32 16.59
C GLU A 171 0.13 17.15 16.06
N LEU A 172 -0.28 16.92 14.81
CA LEU A 172 -1.38 17.65 14.19
C LEU A 172 -2.71 17.39 14.88
N ILE A 173 -3.10 16.12 15.04
CA ILE A 173 -4.43 15.74 15.56
C ILE A 173 -4.58 16.16 17.04
N SER A 174 -3.58 15.85 17.87
CA SER A 174 -3.69 16.15 19.29
C SER A 174 -3.67 17.64 19.56
N ASN A 175 -2.81 18.42 18.89
CA ASN A 175 -2.79 19.87 19.02
C ASN A 175 -4.10 20.51 18.53
N TRP A 176 -4.68 20.01 17.41
CA TRP A 176 -5.96 20.49 16.91
C TRP A 176 -7.07 20.21 17.92
N TYR A 177 -7.16 18.98 18.45
CA TYR A 177 -8.14 18.59 19.42
C TYR A 177 -8.05 19.41 20.73
N MET A 178 -6.83 19.57 21.27
CA MET A 178 -6.60 20.27 22.54
C MET A 178 -6.64 21.79 22.44
N LYS A 179 -6.62 22.37 21.22
CA LYS A 179 -6.76 23.82 20.99
C LYS A 179 -8.11 24.35 21.44
N GLU A 180 -9.17 23.55 21.29
CA GLU A 180 -10.51 23.89 21.74
C GLU A 180 -10.59 23.77 23.28
N LYS A 181 -10.98 24.86 23.95
CA LYS A 181 -11.04 24.92 25.42
C LYS A 181 -12.24 24.18 25.99
N ASP A 182 -13.38 24.23 25.29
CA ASP A 182 -14.58 23.50 25.68
C ASP A 182 -14.46 22.03 25.29
N PRO A 183 -14.30 21.08 26.24
CA PRO A 183 -14.14 19.66 25.93
C PRO A 183 -15.23 19.08 25.05
N GLN A 184 -16.47 19.60 25.16
CA GLN A 184 -17.62 19.10 24.42
C GLN A 184 -17.61 19.52 22.94
N LYS A 185 -16.82 20.53 22.58
CA LYS A 185 -16.66 21.02 21.21
C LYS A 185 -15.41 20.48 20.52
N ARG A 186 -14.54 19.80 21.25
CA ARG A 186 -13.33 19.19 20.72
C ARG A 186 -13.62 18.21 19.59
N ASN A 187 -12.86 18.31 18.51
CA ASN A 187 -12.99 17.42 17.36
C ASN A 187 -11.63 17.20 16.68
N MET A 188 -11.57 16.20 15.82
CA MET A 188 -10.37 15.83 15.05
C MET A 188 -10.53 16.13 13.55
N ASN A 189 -11.40 17.07 13.17
CA ASN A 189 -11.67 17.45 11.79
C ASN A 189 -10.62 18.44 11.30
N VAL A 190 -9.39 17.97 11.12
CA VAL A 190 -8.27 18.77 10.63
C VAL A 190 -8.45 19.17 9.15
N PRO A 191 -7.89 20.31 8.72
CA PRO A 191 -8.12 20.84 7.37
C PRO A 191 -7.41 20.07 6.25
N ARG A 192 -6.41 19.26 6.58
CA ARG A 192 -5.59 18.53 5.64
C ARG A 192 -5.41 17.06 6.08
N LEU A 193 -4.85 16.24 5.20
CA LEU A 193 -4.43 14.89 5.57
C LEU A 193 -3.45 14.95 6.76
N TRP A 194 -3.66 14.07 7.73
CA TRP A 194 -2.86 14.04 8.96
C TRP A 194 -1.50 13.34 8.80
N GLU A 195 -1.31 12.59 7.74
CA GLU A 195 -0.01 12.29 7.18
C GLU A 195 0.12 13.12 5.90
N LYS A 196 1.29 13.72 5.65
CA LYS A 196 1.49 14.85 4.71
C LYS A 196 0.87 14.66 3.33
N TYR A 197 0.96 13.44 2.78
CA TYR A 197 0.48 13.14 1.42
C TYR A 197 -0.64 12.12 1.39
N VAL A 198 -0.62 11.11 2.28
CA VAL A 198 -1.38 9.88 2.07
C VAL A 198 -2.46 9.62 3.13
N GLY A 199 -2.46 10.36 4.25
CA GLY A 199 -3.45 10.20 5.30
C GLY A 199 -3.58 8.73 5.75
N HIS A 200 -4.78 8.17 5.67
CA HIS A 200 -5.06 6.78 6.05
C HIS A 200 -4.31 5.75 5.19
N ASP A 201 -3.88 6.11 3.98
CA ASP A 201 -3.13 5.22 3.11
C ASP A 201 -1.66 5.02 3.53
N ASN A 202 -1.22 5.61 4.67
CA ASN A 202 0.05 5.23 5.28
C ASN A 202 0.06 3.74 5.70
N ASN A 203 -1.13 3.14 5.96
CA ASN A 203 -1.30 1.69 6.12
C ASN A 203 -1.60 0.97 4.79
N ARG A 204 -1.14 1.50 3.68
CA ARG A 204 -1.21 0.90 2.33
C ARG A 204 0.14 1.00 1.61
N ASP A 205 1.15 1.55 2.28
CA ASP A 205 2.45 1.86 1.69
C ASP A 205 3.58 0.91 2.13
N SER A 206 3.29 -0.09 2.96
CA SER A 206 4.33 -0.99 3.51
C SER A 206 5.00 -1.87 2.45
N TYR A 207 4.43 -2.02 1.26
CA TYR A 207 5.02 -2.80 0.17
C TYR A 207 5.62 -1.94 -0.96
N MET A 208 5.20 -0.66 -1.10
CA MET A 208 5.83 0.30 -2.03
C MET A 208 6.85 1.20 -1.36
N MET A 209 6.69 1.47 -0.08
CA MET A 209 7.63 2.25 0.74
C MET A 209 7.97 3.61 0.11
N ASN A 210 6.93 4.33 -0.35
CA ASN A 210 7.07 5.65 -0.94
C ASN A 210 7.33 6.72 0.12
N MET A 211 6.63 6.62 1.27
CA MET A 211 6.75 7.58 2.38
C MET A 211 7.93 7.25 3.27
N LYS A 212 8.55 8.28 3.87
CA LYS A 212 9.69 8.11 4.76
C LYS A 212 9.35 7.28 5.99
N GLU A 213 8.17 7.51 6.59
CA GLU A 213 7.69 6.74 7.74
C GLU A 213 7.57 5.26 7.41
N SER A 214 7.04 4.92 6.24
CA SER A 214 6.96 3.54 5.77
C SER A 214 8.35 2.93 5.56
N GLN A 215 9.30 3.71 5.00
CA GLN A 215 10.70 3.27 4.83
C GLN A 215 11.36 3.01 6.17
N ASN A 216 11.17 3.89 7.16
CA ASN A 216 11.74 3.74 8.50
C ASN A 216 11.21 2.49 9.20
N ILE A 217 9.88 2.27 9.16
CA ILE A 217 9.21 1.10 9.77
C ILE A 217 9.67 -0.19 9.09
N THR A 218 9.57 -0.25 7.78
CA THR A 218 9.89 -1.48 7.03
C THR A 218 11.38 -1.81 7.07
N HIS A 219 12.27 -0.82 7.18
CA HIS A 219 13.69 -1.06 7.43
C HIS A 219 13.90 -1.86 8.72
N GLN A 220 13.19 -1.53 9.80
CA GLN A 220 13.27 -2.27 11.05
C GLN A 220 12.66 -3.67 10.92
N GLN A 221 11.52 -3.77 10.24
CA GLN A 221 10.76 -5.02 10.11
C GLN A 221 11.40 -6.02 9.13
N PHE A 222 12.04 -5.57 8.04
CA PHE A 222 12.50 -6.47 6.97
C PHE A 222 14.04 -6.59 6.86
N LEU A 223 14.79 -5.62 7.43
CA LEU A 223 16.23 -5.58 7.29
C LEU A 223 16.97 -5.68 8.64
N ASP A 224 16.46 -5.03 9.68
CA ASP A 224 17.20 -4.85 10.92
C ASP A 224 16.82 -5.85 12.02
N TRP A 225 15.57 -5.89 12.44
CA TRP A 225 15.14 -6.78 13.53
C TRP A 225 14.45 -8.04 13.05
N ILE A 226 13.63 -7.96 12.02
CA ILE A 226 12.80 -9.02 11.47
C ILE A 226 12.04 -9.73 12.62
N PRO A 227 11.04 -9.04 13.23
CA PRO A 227 10.36 -9.53 14.43
C PRO A 227 9.62 -10.85 14.16
N GLN A 228 9.47 -11.69 15.18
CA GLN A 228 8.65 -12.89 15.12
C GLN A 228 7.17 -12.54 15.20
N ILE A 229 6.82 -11.46 15.94
CA ILE A 229 5.44 -10.95 16.04
C ILE A 229 5.47 -9.44 15.77
N VAL A 230 4.53 -8.99 14.92
CA VAL A 230 4.20 -7.57 14.70
C VAL A 230 2.75 -7.34 15.11
N TYR A 231 2.54 -6.50 16.12
CA TYR A 231 1.22 -6.14 16.61
C TYR A 231 0.91 -4.67 16.32
N ASN A 232 0.02 -4.45 15.36
CA ASN A 232 -0.42 -3.15 14.86
C ASN A 232 -1.76 -2.77 15.50
N HIS A 233 -1.80 -1.62 16.19
CA HIS A 233 -2.98 -1.12 16.89
C HIS A 233 -3.79 -0.16 16.04
N HIS A 234 -5.09 -0.45 15.91
CA HIS A 234 -6.09 0.37 15.24
C HIS A 234 -7.30 0.66 16.13
N GLN A 235 -8.10 1.63 15.72
CA GLN A 235 -9.27 2.07 16.48
C GLN A 235 -10.44 2.34 15.54
N SER A 236 -11.40 1.41 15.53
CA SER A 236 -12.70 1.52 14.86
C SER A 236 -13.39 0.13 14.85
N GLY A 237 -13.57 -0.45 16.01
CA GLY A 237 -14.19 -1.78 16.15
C GLY A 237 -15.62 -1.84 15.59
N PRO A 238 -16.09 -3.03 15.23
CA PRO A 238 -17.46 -3.21 14.75
C PRO A 238 -18.50 -2.79 15.79
N ALA A 239 -19.59 -2.19 15.36
CA ALA A 239 -20.69 -1.80 16.23
C ALA A 239 -21.21 -3.00 17.06
N GLY A 240 -21.45 -2.81 18.37
CA GLY A 240 -21.89 -3.87 19.29
C GLY A 240 -20.79 -4.84 19.72
N SER A 241 -19.51 -4.49 19.50
CA SER A 241 -18.35 -5.20 20.06
C SER A 241 -17.39 -4.20 20.69
N VAL A 242 -16.32 -4.67 21.35
CA VAL A 242 -15.26 -3.83 21.93
C VAL A 242 -14.03 -3.85 21.03
N VAL A 243 -13.63 -5.04 20.61
CA VAL A 243 -12.43 -5.23 19.82
C VAL A 243 -12.62 -6.30 18.77
N ALA A 244 -12.19 -6.03 17.56
CA ALA A 244 -12.00 -7.00 16.50
C ALA A 244 -10.52 -7.37 16.41
N GLY A 245 -10.23 -8.67 16.36
CA GLY A 245 -8.85 -9.16 16.29
C GLY A 245 -8.75 -10.56 15.65
N PRO A 246 -7.53 -11.14 15.63
CA PRO A 246 -7.32 -12.48 15.11
C PRO A 246 -8.01 -13.54 15.99
N PRO A 247 -8.33 -14.72 15.45
CA PRO A 247 -8.18 -15.18 14.07
C PRO A 247 -9.01 -14.40 13.05
N PHE A 248 -8.43 -14.19 11.85
CA PHE A 248 -9.10 -13.44 10.79
C PHE A 248 -10.00 -14.32 9.93
N ARG A 249 -10.87 -13.71 9.10
CA ARG A 249 -11.71 -14.42 8.13
C ARG A 249 -10.95 -14.76 6.86
N ASP A 250 -11.47 -15.69 6.08
CA ASP A 250 -11.02 -15.94 4.70
C ASP A 250 -11.33 -14.73 3.77
N PRO A 251 -10.65 -14.61 2.61
CA PRO A 251 -9.55 -15.49 2.19
C PRO A 251 -8.21 -15.08 2.81
N PHE A 252 -7.31 -16.06 2.97
CA PHE A 252 -5.90 -15.78 3.18
C PHE A 252 -5.09 -15.96 1.89
N ASN A 253 -3.92 -15.35 1.79
CA ASN A 253 -3.08 -15.49 0.61
C ASN A 253 -2.39 -16.85 0.61
N TYR A 254 -2.55 -17.60 -0.47
CA TYR A 254 -2.04 -18.97 -0.64
C TYR A 254 -0.51 -19.08 -0.73
N LEU A 255 0.21 -17.96 -0.79
CA LEU A 255 1.69 -17.94 -0.79
C LEU A 255 2.28 -18.20 0.60
N TYR A 256 1.50 -17.99 1.66
CA TYR A 256 1.99 -18.14 3.04
C TYR A 256 2.33 -19.59 3.38
N ASP A 257 3.30 -19.77 4.26
CA ASP A 257 3.51 -21.08 4.88
C ASP A 257 2.32 -21.39 5.81
N PRO A 258 1.79 -22.63 5.80
CA PRO A 258 0.68 -23.00 6.69
C PRO A 258 0.94 -22.72 8.18
N LEU A 259 2.18 -22.84 8.61
CA LEU A 259 2.60 -22.59 10.00
C LEU A 259 2.37 -21.13 10.41
N LEU A 260 2.48 -20.18 9.49
CA LEU A 260 2.15 -18.79 9.76
C LEU A 260 0.69 -18.61 10.14
N MET A 261 -0.22 -19.24 9.39
CA MET A 261 -1.68 -19.12 9.63
C MET A 261 -2.07 -19.70 10.99
N THR A 262 -1.52 -20.87 11.34
CA THR A 262 -1.78 -21.48 12.65
C THR A 262 -1.21 -20.63 13.79
N SER A 263 -0.02 -20.05 13.62
CA SER A 263 0.58 -19.17 14.63
C SER A 263 -0.24 -17.87 14.86
N ILE A 264 -0.84 -17.30 13.80
CA ILE A 264 -1.77 -16.16 13.93
C ILE A 264 -2.99 -16.57 14.76
N ASP A 265 -3.55 -17.75 14.51
CA ASP A 265 -4.71 -18.28 15.23
C ASP A 265 -4.39 -18.55 16.70
N GLU A 266 -3.22 -19.07 17.02
CA GLU A 266 -2.77 -19.35 18.40
C GLU A 266 -2.64 -18.05 19.22
N VAL A 267 -1.93 -17.05 18.66
CA VAL A 267 -1.79 -15.74 19.34
C VAL A 267 -3.15 -15.07 19.51
N GLY A 268 -4.01 -15.10 18.49
CA GLY A 268 -5.37 -14.55 18.57
C GLY A 268 -6.23 -15.24 19.63
N SER A 269 -6.13 -16.55 19.76
CA SER A 269 -6.80 -17.32 20.81
C SER A 269 -6.28 -16.98 22.20
N ALA A 270 -4.97 -16.75 22.36
CA ALA A 270 -4.39 -16.31 23.63
C ALA A 270 -4.89 -14.90 24.02
N MET A 271 -5.01 -14.00 23.07
CA MET A 271 -5.56 -12.64 23.27
C MET A 271 -7.01 -12.70 23.78
N ASN A 272 -7.88 -13.45 23.11
CA ASN A 272 -9.29 -13.61 23.47
C ASN A 272 -9.42 -14.31 24.85
N SER A 273 -8.63 -15.35 25.10
CA SER A 273 -8.62 -16.07 26.36
C SER A 273 -8.20 -15.17 27.52
N ARG A 274 -7.26 -14.28 27.35
CA ARG A 274 -6.83 -13.31 28.36
C ARG A 274 -7.98 -12.38 28.77
N LEU A 275 -8.66 -11.78 27.78
CA LEU A 275 -9.80 -10.89 28.04
C LEU A 275 -10.94 -11.65 28.77
N ASN A 276 -11.25 -12.87 28.33
CA ASN A 276 -12.27 -13.69 28.95
C ASN A 276 -11.92 -14.04 30.42
N ALA A 277 -10.64 -14.36 30.68
CA ALA A 277 -10.17 -14.65 32.05
C ALA A 277 -10.21 -13.42 32.99
N GLU A 278 -10.03 -12.22 32.41
CA GLU A 278 -10.14 -10.94 33.11
C GLU A 278 -11.57 -10.41 33.20
N GLY A 279 -12.58 -11.15 32.68
CA GLY A 279 -13.98 -10.72 32.69
C GLY A 279 -14.26 -9.54 31.74
N LYS A 280 -13.45 -9.36 30.69
CA LYS A 280 -13.54 -8.28 29.69
C LYS A 280 -14.26 -8.76 28.43
N PRO A 281 -15.57 -8.51 28.26
CA PRO A 281 -16.36 -8.97 27.12
C PRO A 281 -16.09 -8.18 25.84
N GLY A 282 -16.58 -8.70 24.69
CA GLY A 282 -16.69 -7.93 23.44
C GLY A 282 -15.56 -8.16 22.43
N TYR A 283 -14.69 -9.18 22.62
CA TYR A 283 -13.75 -9.59 21.60
C TYR A 283 -14.47 -10.33 20.47
N THR A 284 -14.30 -9.91 19.20
CA THR A 284 -14.86 -10.57 18.04
C THR A 284 -13.77 -10.91 17.02
N GLN A 285 -13.95 -12.04 16.32
CA GLN A 285 -12.95 -12.66 15.45
C GLN A 285 -13.60 -13.30 14.21
N ARG A 286 -12.82 -13.83 13.28
CA ARG A 286 -13.31 -14.59 12.12
C ARG A 286 -14.45 -13.87 11.39
N SER A 287 -15.59 -14.52 11.19
CA SER A 287 -16.78 -13.96 10.53
C SER A 287 -17.41 -12.76 11.26
N GLY A 288 -17.03 -12.48 12.50
CA GLY A 288 -17.44 -11.28 13.23
C GLY A 288 -16.72 -10.01 12.80
N THR A 289 -15.70 -10.12 11.92
CA THR A 289 -14.89 -9.02 11.44
C THR A 289 -14.81 -9.00 9.91
N GLU A 290 -14.45 -7.86 9.32
CA GLU A 290 -14.21 -7.74 7.87
C GLU A 290 -12.74 -7.96 7.47
N PHE A 291 -11.84 -8.22 8.43
CA PHE A 291 -10.41 -8.34 8.18
C PHE A 291 -10.03 -9.73 7.69
N SER A 292 -9.32 -9.78 6.56
CA SER A 292 -8.71 -10.98 5.99
C SER A 292 -7.18 -10.84 5.98
N THR A 293 -6.48 -11.88 5.55
CA THR A 293 -5.01 -11.89 5.40
C THR A 293 -4.60 -11.95 3.93
N TRP A 294 -5.43 -11.43 3.02
CA TRP A 294 -5.18 -11.44 1.58
C TRP A 294 -4.21 -10.33 1.13
N PHE A 295 -4.55 -9.06 1.40
CA PHE A 295 -3.84 -7.88 0.90
C PHE A 295 -2.50 -7.65 1.60
N ASN A 296 -1.44 -7.30 0.86
CA ASN A 296 -0.06 -7.17 1.38
C ASN A 296 0.37 -5.77 1.81
N GLY A 297 -0.38 -4.72 1.50
CA GLY A 297 0.10 -3.33 1.62
C GLY A 297 0.08 -2.73 3.02
N GLY A 298 -0.53 -3.40 4.02
CA GLY A 298 -0.62 -2.91 5.39
C GLY A 298 0.56 -3.32 6.26
N VAL A 299 0.81 -2.58 7.34
CA VAL A 299 1.93 -2.84 8.27
C VAL A 299 1.95 -4.29 8.77
N ARG A 300 0.80 -4.86 9.17
CA ARG A 300 0.73 -6.26 9.59
C ARG A 300 0.82 -7.27 8.44
N THR A 301 0.22 -6.94 7.28
CA THR A 301 0.07 -7.91 6.19
C THR A 301 1.31 -8.05 5.35
N ALA A 302 2.10 -6.98 5.17
CA ALA A 302 3.39 -7.04 4.51
C ALA A 302 4.37 -7.97 5.23
N THR A 303 4.25 -8.12 6.55
CA THR A 303 5.12 -8.99 7.35
C THR A 303 4.86 -10.48 7.15
N TYR A 304 3.66 -10.87 6.72
CA TYR A 304 3.33 -12.28 6.41
C TYR A 304 4.22 -12.87 5.33
N PHE A 305 4.58 -12.07 4.34
CA PHE A 305 5.47 -12.47 3.24
C PHE A 305 6.93 -12.66 3.70
N HIS A 306 7.22 -12.24 4.96
CA HIS A 306 8.51 -12.39 5.62
C HIS A 306 8.48 -13.41 6.76
N ASN A 307 7.48 -14.30 6.77
CA ASN A 307 7.31 -15.34 7.80
C ASN A 307 7.13 -14.78 9.23
N THR A 308 6.59 -13.58 9.37
CA THR A 308 6.33 -12.91 10.63
C THR A 308 4.84 -12.98 10.98
N VAL A 309 4.51 -13.30 12.23
CA VAL A 309 3.13 -13.29 12.74
C VAL A 309 2.63 -11.86 12.86
N GLY A 310 1.83 -11.41 11.90
CA GLY A 310 1.25 -10.07 11.88
C GLY A 310 -0.14 -10.04 12.51
N LEU A 311 -0.34 -9.17 13.48
CA LEU A 311 -1.59 -8.99 14.19
C LEU A 311 -2.12 -7.57 14.01
N LEU A 312 -3.44 -7.42 13.98
CA LEU A 312 -4.09 -6.13 14.21
C LEU A 312 -5.22 -6.31 15.21
N THR A 313 -5.51 -5.25 15.93
CA THR A 313 -6.79 -5.09 16.62
C THR A 313 -7.42 -3.77 16.24
N GLU A 314 -8.74 -3.82 16.03
CA GLU A 314 -9.59 -2.64 15.89
C GLU A 314 -10.40 -2.47 17.18
N MET A 315 -10.01 -1.51 17.98
CA MET A 315 -10.64 -1.20 19.26
C MET A 315 -11.68 -0.10 19.11
N ILE A 316 -12.79 -0.19 19.84
CA ILE A 316 -13.75 0.91 19.93
C ILE A 316 -13.21 2.04 20.82
N GLY A 317 -13.91 3.16 20.82
CA GLY A 317 -13.68 4.30 21.69
C GLY A 317 -13.28 5.55 20.92
N SER A 318 -13.23 6.63 21.66
CA SER A 318 -12.80 7.95 21.19
C SER A 318 -12.29 8.72 22.41
N PRO A 319 -11.61 9.85 22.23
CA PRO A 319 -11.24 10.65 23.40
C PRO A 319 -12.45 11.27 24.15
N ALA A 320 -13.65 11.21 23.56
CA ALA A 320 -14.90 11.55 24.24
C ALA A 320 -15.69 10.27 24.60
N PRO A 321 -16.45 10.24 25.67
CA PRO A 321 -17.34 9.12 25.98
C PRO A 321 -18.25 8.78 24.80
N SER A 322 -18.41 7.49 24.52
CA SER A 322 -19.24 6.98 23.44
C SER A 322 -20.18 5.89 23.97
N THR A 323 -21.16 5.49 23.18
CA THR A 323 -22.08 4.41 23.55
C THR A 323 -21.84 3.18 22.70
N ILE A 324 -21.71 2.02 23.32
CA ILE A 324 -21.79 0.74 22.63
C ILE A 324 -23.25 0.53 22.22
N PRO A 325 -23.59 0.52 20.92
CA PRO A 325 -24.98 0.40 20.47
C PRO A 325 -25.52 -1.03 20.67
N VAL A 326 -26.84 -1.14 20.71
CA VAL A 326 -27.52 -2.45 20.67
C VAL A 326 -27.46 -3.01 19.26
N VAL A 327 -26.77 -4.13 19.11
CA VAL A 327 -26.74 -4.95 17.88
C VAL A 327 -27.20 -6.35 18.25
N PRO A 328 -28.48 -6.71 18.03
CA PRO A 328 -29.08 -7.93 18.55
C PRO A 328 -28.30 -9.20 18.20
N GLU A 329 -27.79 -9.28 16.97
CA GLU A 329 -27.03 -10.43 16.47
C GLU A 329 -25.72 -10.64 17.22
N ARG A 330 -25.14 -9.56 17.79
CA ARG A 330 -23.90 -9.59 18.57
C ARG A 330 -24.10 -9.83 20.06
N LEU A 331 -25.35 -9.85 20.54
CA LEU A 331 -25.67 -10.20 21.91
C LEU A 331 -25.76 -11.72 22.11
N ILE A 332 -25.76 -12.50 21.05
CA ILE A 332 -25.82 -13.96 21.08
C ILE A 332 -24.41 -14.53 21.07
N PRO A 333 -23.95 -15.26 22.13
CA PRO A 333 -22.66 -15.91 22.12
C PRO A 333 -22.52 -16.90 20.95
N ASN A 334 -21.41 -16.81 20.24
CA ASN A 334 -21.07 -17.71 19.14
C ASN A 334 -19.54 -17.84 18.99
N SER A 335 -19.05 -18.65 18.05
CA SER A 335 -17.62 -18.87 17.86
C SER A 335 -16.83 -17.62 17.44
N ALA A 336 -17.49 -16.64 16.85
CA ALA A 336 -16.86 -15.36 16.50
C ALA A 336 -16.81 -14.41 17.72
N THR A 337 -17.84 -14.40 18.56
CA THR A 337 -17.94 -13.55 19.76
C THR A 337 -18.40 -14.40 20.95
N PRO A 338 -17.48 -15.13 21.62
CA PRO A 338 -17.85 -16.04 22.72
C PRO A 338 -18.40 -15.34 23.94
N PHE A 339 -17.95 -14.13 24.24
CA PHE A 339 -18.37 -13.33 25.38
C PHE A 339 -18.84 -11.94 24.89
N PRO A 340 -20.12 -11.80 24.52
CA PRO A 340 -20.70 -10.54 24.06
C PRO A 340 -20.64 -9.42 25.11
N VAL A 341 -20.46 -8.18 24.67
CA VAL A 341 -20.55 -6.99 25.52
C VAL A 341 -21.99 -6.49 25.54
N LEU A 342 -22.45 -6.05 26.70
CA LEU A 342 -23.76 -5.39 26.85
C LEU A 342 -23.64 -3.88 26.48
N PRO A 343 -24.71 -3.28 25.96
CA PRO A 343 -24.77 -1.84 25.68
C PRO A 343 -24.46 -1.03 26.94
N GLN A 344 -23.55 -0.08 26.82
CA GLN A 344 -23.11 0.77 27.92
C GLN A 344 -22.42 2.03 27.42
N THR A 345 -22.24 3.01 28.29
CA THR A 345 -21.32 4.12 28.04
C THR A 345 -19.91 3.61 28.12
N TRP A 346 -19.09 3.99 27.13
CA TRP A 346 -17.70 3.57 26.99
C TRP A 346 -16.78 4.77 27.10
N HIS A 347 -15.84 4.72 28.02
CA HIS A 347 -14.87 5.75 28.29
C HIS A 347 -13.51 5.41 27.66
N PHE A 348 -12.72 6.42 27.33
CA PHE A 348 -11.44 6.25 26.67
C PHE A 348 -10.47 5.37 27.48
N ARG A 349 -10.47 5.49 28.81
CA ARG A 349 -9.65 4.66 29.69
C ARG A 349 -9.94 3.15 29.56
N GLN A 350 -11.18 2.77 29.31
CA GLN A 350 -11.53 1.35 29.11
C GLN A 350 -10.83 0.78 27.88
N SER A 351 -10.76 1.56 26.78
CA SER A 351 -10.02 1.15 25.57
C SER A 351 -8.53 0.95 25.86
N VAL A 352 -7.91 1.85 26.63
CA VAL A 352 -6.51 1.72 27.06
C VAL A 352 -6.31 0.45 27.88
N GLU A 353 -7.20 0.16 28.86
CA GLU A 353 -7.11 -1.03 29.73
C GLU A 353 -7.29 -2.35 28.97
N TYR A 354 -8.15 -2.39 27.94
CA TYR A 354 -8.25 -3.53 27.05
C TYR A 354 -6.97 -3.72 26.23
N SER A 355 -6.42 -2.63 25.66
CA SER A 355 -5.17 -2.69 24.92
C SER A 355 -4.00 -3.17 25.76
N LEU A 356 -3.92 -2.75 27.02
CA LEU A 356 -2.91 -3.26 27.97
C LEU A 356 -3.04 -4.78 28.17
N SER A 357 -4.26 -5.27 28.40
CA SER A 357 -4.49 -6.70 28.54
C SER A 357 -4.09 -7.50 27.30
N LEU A 358 -4.39 -6.95 26.11
CA LEU A 358 -4.01 -7.58 24.84
C LEU A 358 -2.50 -7.55 24.62
N ASN A 359 -1.82 -6.44 24.94
CA ASN A 359 -0.35 -6.35 24.87
C ASN A 359 0.30 -7.39 25.79
N TYR A 360 -0.15 -7.47 27.04
CA TYR A 360 0.33 -8.49 27.98
C TYR A 360 -0.01 -9.92 27.54
N ALA A 361 -1.15 -10.14 26.84
CA ALA A 361 -1.47 -11.44 26.27
C ALA A 361 -0.47 -11.85 25.20
N VAL A 362 -0.15 -10.95 24.25
CA VAL A 362 0.82 -11.18 23.17
C VAL A 362 2.21 -11.41 23.75
N LEU A 363 2.68 -10.52 24.63
CA LEU A 363 4.01 -10.63 25.24
C LEU A 363 4.16 -11.88 26.12
N ASN A 364 3.14 -12.24 26.91
CA ASN A 364 3.16 -13.45 27.72
C ASN A 364 3.16 -14.71 26.84
N TYR A 365 2.40 -14.70 25.72
CA TYR A 365 2.46 -15.79 24.74
C TYR A 365 3.86 -15.89 24.14
N ALA A 366 4.43 -14.78 23.66
CA ALA A 366 5.76 -14.73 23.11
C ALA A 366 6.82 -15.25 24.10
N ALA A 367 6.77 -14.79 25.36
CA ALA A 367 7.71 -15.23 26.39
C ALA A 367 7.63 -16.74 26.71
N ARG A 368 6.44 -17.34 26.59
CA ARG A 368 6.27 -18.80 26.83
C ARG A 368 6.70 -19.65 25.65
N HIS A 369 6.63 -19.10 24.43
CA HIS A 369 6.92 -19.78 23.16
C HIS A 369 8.12 -19.19 22.45
N SER A 370 9.07 -18.57 23.17
CA SER A 370 10.16 -17.78 22.61
C SER A 370 11.04 -18.58 21.63
N ASP A 371 11.46 -19.77 22.05
CA ASP A 371 12.25 -20.70 21.25
C ASP A 371 11.47 -21.27 20.07
N GLU A 372 10.20 -21.62 20.27
CA GLU A 372 9.30 -22.13 19.24
C GLU A 372 9.07 -21.08 18.14
N LEU A 373 8.76 -19.83 18.49
CA LEU A 373 8.54 -18.74 17.53
C LEU A 373 9.78 -18.45 16.69
N LEU A 374 10.97 -18.44 17.30
CA LEU A 374 12.23 -18.30 16.59
C LEU A 374 12.46 -19.48 15.64
N TYR A 375 12.26 -20.72 16.11
CA TYR A 375 12.43 -21.92 15.31
C TYR A 375 11.42 -22.01 14.16
N ASN A 376 10.15 -21.62 14.40
CA ASN A 376 9.10 -21.59 13.39
C ASN A 376 9.43 -20.61 12.26
N MET A 377 10.00 -19.44 12.57
CA MET A 377 10.47 -18.50 11.55
C MET A 377 11.57 -19.11 10.66
N TYR A 378 12.56 -19.79 11.28
CA TYR A 378 13.55 -20.55 10.53
C TYR A 378 12.91 -21.63 9.66
N ARG A 379 11.97 -22.42 10.23
CA ARG A 379 11.32 -23.51 9.52
C ARG A 379 10.56 -23.05 8.30
N MET A 380 9.78 -21.96 8.41
CA MET A 380 9.07 -21.34 7.28
C MET A 380 10.05 -20.85 6.20
N GLY A 381 11.16 -20.21 6.60
CA GLY A 381 12.22 -19.78 5.70
C GLY A 381 12.87 -20.95 4.97
N LYS A 382 13.23 -22.03 5.69
CA LYS A 382 13.78 -23.24 5.11
C LYS A 382 12.83 -23.91 4.12
N ASN A 383 11.55 -24.05 4.48
CA ASN A 383 10.51 -24.56 3.58
C ASN A 383 10.46 -23.74 2.28
N SER A 384 10.56 -22.42 2.36
CA SER A 384 10.57 -21.51 1.22
C SER A 384 11.80 -21.72 0.33
N ILE A 385 12.99 -21.83 0.91
CA ILE A 385 14.23 -22.15 0.19
C ILE A 385 14.13 -23.49 -0.54
N GLU A 386 13.63 -24.52 0.15
CA GLU A 386 13.44 -25.86 -0.42
C GLU A 386 12.45 -25.87 -1.60
N ARG A 387 11.29 -25.17 -1.44
CA ARG A 387 10.29 -25.04 -2.52
C ARG A 387 10.87 -24.30 -3.73
N GLY A 388 11.69 -23.28 -3.52
CA GLY A 388 12.38 -22.54 -4.59
C GLY A 388 13.54 -23.29 -5.24
N SER A 389 14.06 -24.35 -4.61
CA SER A 389 15.21 -25.15 -5.08
C SER A 389 14.81 -26.36 -5.92
N LYS A 390 13.54 -26.68 -6.04
CA LYS A 390 13.01 -27.83 -6.79
C LYS A 390 11.75 -27.47 -7.55
N ASP A 391 11.28 -28.34 -8.43
CA ASP A 391 10.00 -28.16 -9.09
C ASP A 391 8.88 -28.16 -8.05
N TYR A 392 8.09 -27.11 -8.06
CA TYR A 392 6.98 -26.91 -7.13
C TYR A 392 5.80 -26.26 -7.85
N TRP A 393 4.60 -26.57 -7.40
CA TRP A 393 3.35 -26.03 -7.93
C TRP A 393 2.53 -25.48 -6.77
N THR A 394 2.59 -24.18 -6.57
CA THR A 394 1.77 -23.51 -5.54
C THR A 394 0.29 -23.63 -5.90
N LEU A 395 -0.51 -24.19 -4.99
CA LEU A 395 -1.96 -24.25 -5.14
C LEU A 395 -2.57 -22.85 -5.03
N SER A 396 -3.44 -22.52 -5.98
CA SER A 396 -4.19 -21.26 -5.97
C SER A 396 -5.65 -21.53 -6.36
N PRO A 397 -6.59 -20.64 -6.04
CA PRO A 397 -7.99 -20.76 -6.48
C PRO A 397 -8.12 -21.02 -7.97
N LYS A 398 -7.43 -20.25 -8.81
CA LYS A 398 -7.45 -20.41 -10.27
C LYS A 398 -6.95 -21.78 -10.74
N ARG A 399 -5.93 -22.35 -10.08
CA ARG A 399 -5.44 -23.70 -10.40
C ARG A 399 -6.44 -24.76 -9.98
N SER A 400 -7.12 -24.57 -8.84
CA SER A 400 -8.22 -25.43 -8.42
C SER A 400 -9.38 -25.41 -9.42
N ASP A 401 -9.77 -24.22 -9.87
CA ASP A 401 -10.82 -24.06 -10.89
C ASP A 401 -10.42 -24.75 -12.21
N ALA A 402 -9.16 -24.62 -12.63
CA ALA A 402 -8.65 -25.27 -13.84
C ALA A 402 -8.75 -26.81 -13.77
N ILE A 403 -8.55 -27.42 -12.59
CA ILE A 403 -8.75 -28.87 -12.40
C ILE A 403 -10.22 -29.23 -12.61
N VAL A 404 -11.13 -28.42 -12.07
CA VAL A 404 -12.57 -28.63 -12.23
C VAL A 404 -12.99 -28.52 -13.70
N GLU A 405 -12.48 -27.50 -14.41
CA GLU A 405 -12.78 -27.31 -15.83
C GLU A 405 -12.21 -28.44 -16.70
N ALA A 406 -10.99 -28.89 -16.45
CA ALA A 406 -10.41 -30.04 -17.13
C ALA A 406 -11.26 -31.32 -16.90
N ALA A 407 -11.76 -31.53 -15.69
CA ALA A 407 -12.62 -32.66 -15.38
C ALA A 407 -14.00 -32.56 -16.07
N LYS A 408 -14.55 -31.37 -16.22
CA LYS A 408 -15.81 -31.15 -17.00
C LYS A 408 -15.59 -31.42 -18.48
N ALA A 409 -14.50 -30.89 -19.05
CA ALA A 409 -14.19 -31.10 -20.48
C ALA A 409 -13.90 -32.55 -20.85
N GLY A 410 -13.30 -33.33 -19.93
CA GLY A 410 -12.97 -34.75 -20.16
C GLY A 410 -14.14 -35.73 -19.90
N ARG A 411 -15.31 -35.28 -19.49
CA ARG A 411 -16.50 -36.12 -19.37
C ARG A 411 -17.21 -36.22 -20.72
N PRO A 412 -17.57 -37.43 -21.22
CA PRO A 412 -18.43 -37.54 -22.38
C PRO A 412 -19.74 -36.78 -22.10
N ALA A 413 -20.24 -36.06 -23.08
CA ALA A 413 -21.57 -35.47 -22.99
C ALA A 413 -22.57 -36.59 -22.66
N VAL A 414 -23.18 -36.51 -21.48
CA VAL A 414 -24.22 -37.47 -21.12
C VAL A 414 -25.42 -37.14 -22.00
N ASP A 415 -25.69 -38.04 -22.95
CA ASP A 415 -26.86 -37.93 -23.82
C ASP A 415 -28.13 -37.94 -22.92
N SER A 416 -28.82 -36.83 -22.88
CA SER A 416 -29.99 -36.61 -22.02
C SER A 416 -31.23 -37.47 -22.43
N THR A 417 -31.06 -38.43 -23.37
CA THR A 417 -32.12 -39.28 -23.90
C THR A 417 -32.15 -40.72 -23.34
N ALA A 418 -31.23 -41.15 -22.47
CA ALA A 418 -31.27 -42.45 -21.84
C ALA A 418 -32.20 -42.42 -20.58
N GLY A 419 -33.40 -42.96 -20.80
CA GLY A 419 -34.47 -43.04 -19.83
C GLY A 419 -34.17 -43.95 -18.61
N GLY A 420 -34.72 -43.55 -17.48
CA GLY A 420 -35.36 -44.33 -16.43
C GLY A 420 -34.58 -45.55 -15.87
N GLY A 421 -33.77 -45.29 -14.86
CA GLY A 421 -33.39 -46.28 -13.85
C GLY A 421 -33.71 -45.77 -12.42
N ARG A 422 -34.61 -46.41 -11.71
CA ARG A 422 -34.98 -46.15 -10.32
C ARG A 422 -33.81 -46.38 -9.38
N GLY A 423 -33.48 -45.39 -8.56
CA GLY A 423 -32.78 -45.62 -7.32
C GLY A 423 -31.51 -44.82 -7.14
N GLY A 424 -31.61 -43.55 -6.79
CA GLY A 424 -30.50 -42.71 -6.32
C GLY A 424 -30.95 -41.26 -6.25
N ARG A 425 -31.12 -40.73 -5.09
CA ARG A 425 -31.39 -39.29 -4.88
C ARG A 425 -30.35 -38.46 -5.65
N GLY A 426 -30.80 -37.83 -6.72
CA GLY A 426 -30.00 -36.99 -7.60
C GLY A 426 -29.56 -35.71 -6.86
N GLY A 427 -28.26 -35.62 -6.59
CA GLY A 427 -27.62 -34.36 -6.38
C GLY A 427 -27.34 -33.72 -7.72
N ALA A 428 -27.74 -32.46 -7.93
CA ALA A 428 -27.47 -31.70 -9.12
C ALA A 428 -25.99 -31.71 -9.49
N ALA A 429 -25.64 -32.18 -10.69
CA ALA A 429 -24.31 -32.16 -11.23
C ALA A 429 -23.95 -30.71 -11.54
N GLY A 430 -23.02 -30.12 -10.75
CA GLY A 430 -22.48 -28.82 -11.10
C GLY A 430 -21.90 -27.93 -9.99
N ALA A 431 -22.20 -28.14 -8.74
CA ALA A 431 -21.64 -27.31 -7.68
C ALA A 431 -20.61 -28.09 -6.85
N VAL A 432 -19.34 -27.71 -6.93
CA VAL A 432 -18.36 -28.07 -5.90
C VAL A 432 -18.67 -27.15 -4.70
N THR A 433 -19.44 -27.65 -3.74
CA THR A 433 -19.69 -26.95 -2.49
C THR A 433 -18.51 -27.23 -1.57
N ILE A 434 -17.75 -26.23 -1.21
CA ILE A 434 -16.78 -26.29 -0.14
C ILE A 434 -17.58 -26.43 1.17
N GLY A 435 -17.56 -27.60 1.75
CA GLY A 435 -18.27 -27.85 3.03
C GLY A 435 -19.41 -28.86 2.94
N GLY A 436 -19.21 -30.07 2.38
CA GLY A 436 -20.17 -31.13 2.51
C GLY A 436 -20.36 -32.12 1.36
N ALA A 437 -19.59 -32.05 0.33
CA ALA A 437 -19.75 -32.93 -0.82
C ALA A 437 -19.12 -34.32 -0.58
N ARG A 438 -19.92 -35.28 -0.18
CA ARG A 438 -19.53 -36.69 -0.14
C ARG A 438 -19.37 -37.37 -1.51
N ASN A 439 -19.63 -36.69 -2.64
CA ASN A 439 -19.74 -37.32 -3.96
C ASN A 439 -19.13 -36.54 -5.12
N GLY A 440 -18.06 -35.76 -4.91
CA GLY A 440 -17.42 -34.99 -5.99
C GLY A 440 -15.97 -35.39 -6.25
N ASN A 441 -15.63 -36.67 -6.29
CA ASN A 441 -14.27 -37.09 -6.57
C ASN A 441 -13.92 -36.83 -8.05
N ILE A 442 -13.05 -35.86 -8.27
CA ILE A 442 -12.38 -35.65 -9.55
C ILE A 442 -11.27 -36.70 -9.70
N ALA A 443 -11.16 -37.34 -10.87
CA ALA A 443 -10.13 -38.34 -11.12
C ALA A 443 -8.73 -37.72 -11.00
N LEU A 444 -7.81 -38.42 -10.35
CA LEU A 444 -6.43 -37.95 -10.07
C LEU A 444 -5.69 -37.51 -11.35
N LYS A 445 -6.00 -38.10 -12.51
CA LYS A 445 -5.39 -37.69 -13.77
C LYS A 445 -5.54 -36.19 -14.07
N TYR A 446 -6.69 -35.56 -13.73
CA TYR A 446 -6.89 -34.13 -13.98
C TYR A 446 -6.06 -33.25 -13.04
N TYR A 447 -5.82 -33.73 -11.82
CA TYR A 447 -4.87 -33.11 -10.93
C TYR A 447 -3.45 -33.13 -11.53
N ASP A 448 -3.02 -34.30 -12.05
CA ASP A 448 -1.70 -34.45 -12.66
C ASP A 448 -1.58 -33.60 -13.95
N GLU A 449 -2.61 -33.61 -14.80
CA GLU A 449 -2.64 -32.86 -16.07
C GLU A 449 -2.54 -31.32 -15.84
N VAL A 450 -3.16 -30.81 -14.81
CA VAL A 450 -3.16 -29.36 -14.49
C VAL A 450 -1.96 -28.99 -13.63
N LEU A 451 -1.77 -29.63 -12.47
CA LEU A 451 -0.77 -29.18 -11.50
C LEU A 451 0.64 -29.71 -11.79
N LYS A 452 0.80 -30.86 -12.40
CA LYS A 452 2.13 -31.36 -12.78
C LYS A 452 2.54 -30.98 -14.21
N ASN A 453 1.75 -30.11 -14.86
CA ASN A 453 2.18 -29.54 -16.13
C ASN A 453 3.45 -28.71 -15.92
N PRO A 454 4.57 -29.01 -16.57
CA PRO A 454 5.84 -28.29 -16.41
C PRO A 454 5.73 -26.79 -16.66
N GLU A 455 4.88 -26.36 -17.58
CA GLU A 455 4.67 -24.94 -17.90
C GLU A 455 3.97 -24.15 -16.77
N LEU A 456 3.24 -24.84 -15.89
CA LEU A 456 2.51 -24.23 -14.78
C LEU A 456 3.28 -24.28 -13.46
N ARG A 457 4.50 -24.82 -13.45
CA ARG A 457 5.31 -24.83 -12.22
C ARG A 457 5.75 -23.42 -11.83
N ASP A 458 6.04 -23.28 -10.55
CA ASP A 458 6.56 -22.03 -10.00
C ASP A 458 7.97 -21.76 -10.55
N PRO A 459 8.32 -20.49 -10.79
CA PRO A 459 9.63 -20.16 -11.36
C PRO A 459 10.76 -20.39 -10.36
N ARG A 460 11.94 -20.69 -10.89
CA ARG A 460 13.21 -20.72 -10.15
C ARG A 460 13.79 -19.32 -9.95
N GLY A 461 13.33 -18.35 -10.74
CA GLY A 461 13.70 -16.97 -10.60
C GLY A 461 13.24 -16.11 -11.74
N TYR A 462 13.63 -14.84 -11.64
CA TYR A 462 13.29 -13.77 -12.59
C TYR A 462 14.55 -13.04 -13.03
N ILE A 463 14.57 -12.63 -14.30
CA ILE A 463 15.64 -11.81 -14.87
C ILE A 463 15.05 -10.49 -15.35
N ILE A 464 15.61 -9.39 -14.85
CA ILE A 464 15.28 -8.02 -15.28
C ILE A 464 16.44 -7.52 -16.14
N SER A 465 16.25 -7.49 -17.47
CA SER A 465 17.28 -7.05 -18.40
C SER A 465 17.52 -5.56 -18.32
N VAL A 466 18.76 -5.15 -18.55
CA VAL A 466 19.14 -3.73 -18.80
C VAL A 466 18.47 -3.18 -20.06
N ASP A 467 18.22 -4.07 -21.03
CA ASP A 467 17.63 -3.73 -22.31
C ASP A 467 16.10 -3.63 -22.20
N GLN A 468 15.64 -2.56 -21.54
CA GLN A 468 14.22 -2.25 -21.50
C GLN A 468 13.99 -0.74 -21.62
N PRO A 469 12.79 -0.32 -22.09
CA PRO A 469 12.52 1.07 -22.42
C PRO A 469 12.71 2.05 -21.25
N ASP A 470 12.33 1.63 -20.04
CA ASP A 470 12.47 2.43 -18.81
C ASP A 470 13.28 1.66 -17.76
N PHE A 471 14.57 1.51 -18.00
CA PHE A 471 15.46 0.84 -17.04
C PHE A 471 15.61 1.62 -15.71
N ALA A 472 15.43 2.94 -15.73
CA ALA A 472 15.42 3.73 -14.49
C ALA A 472 14.30 3.31 -13.54
N THR A 473 13.09 3.06 -14.06
CA THR A 473 11.97 2.50 -13.27
C THR A 473 12.26 1.06 -12.83
N ALA A 474 12.95 0.26 -13.67
CA ALA A 474 13.37 -1.08 -13.25
C ALA A 474 14.36 -1.05 -12.07
N VAL A 475 15.27 -0.09 -12.02
CA VAL A 475 16.18 0.09 -10.86
C VAL A 475 15.41 0.52 -9.61
N LYS A 476 14.38 1.37 -9.74
CA LYS A 476 13.48 1.70 -8.62
C LYS A 476 12.77 0.44 -8.08
N PHE A 477 12.29 -0.42 -8.98
CA PHE A 477 11.67 -1.71 -8.60
C PHE A 477 12.69 -2.64 -7.92
N VAL A 478 13.91 -2.74 -8.42
CA VAL A 478 14.98 -3.54 -7.77
C VAL A 478 15.28 -3.01 -6.37
N ASN A 479 15.36 -1.70 -6.20
CA ASN A 479 15.55 -1.08 -4.89
C ASN A 479 14.38 -1.32 -3.95
N LEU A 480 13.17 -1.39 -4.48
CA LEU A 480 12.00 -1.79 -3.71
C LEU A 480 12.13 -3.24 -3.20
N CYS A 481 12.55 -4.17 -4.06
CA CYS A 481 12.85 -5.55 -3.66
C CYS A 481 13.95 -5.63 -2.59
N ILE A 482 15.01 -4.84 -2.72
CA ILE A 482 16.10 -4.79 -1.73
C ILE A 482 15.59 -4.24 -0.38
N ARG A 483 14.77 -3.18 -0.38
CA ARG A 483 14.15 -2.64 0.84
C ARG A 483 13.22 -3.64 1.52
N SER A 484 12.57 -4.51 0.74
CA SER A 484 11.78 -5.65 1.25
C SER A 484 12.64 -6.81 1.77
N GLY A 485 13.96 -6.66 1.90
CA GLY A 485 14.83 -7.72 2.40
C GLY A 485 15.03 -8.89 1.42
N LEU A 486 14.71 -8.73 0.14
CA LEU A 486 14.95 -9.76 -0.85
C LEU A 486 16.42 -9.82 -1.27
N ILE A 487 16.88 -11.03 -1.53
CA ILE A 487 18.21 -11.28 -2.06
C ILE A 487 18.18 -11.04 -3.56
N VAL A 488 18.91 -10.04 -4.00
CA VAL A 488 19.06 -9.66 -5.40
C VAL A 488 20.50 -9.93 -5.85
N GLN A 489 20.66 -10.37 -7.08
CA GLN A 489 21.96 -10.55 -7.72
C GLN A 489 22.06 -9.65 -8.96
N LYS A 490 23.28 -9.30 -9.34
CA LYS A 490 23.57 -8.48 -10.52
C LYS A 490 24.56 -9.22 -11.42
N ALA A 491 24.27 -9.26 -12.72
CA ALA A 491 25.16 -9.86 -13.69
C ALA A 491 26.43 -9.00 -13.89
N THR A 492 27.61 -9.60 -13.71
CA THR A 492 28.92 -8.92 -13.89
C THR A 492 29.42 -9.00 -15.32
N ALA A 493 28.90 -9.94 -16.11
CA ALA A 493 29.17 -10.10 -17.54
C ALA A 493 27.88 -10.49 -18.27
N ALA A 494 27.88 -10.42 -19.60
CA ALA A 494 26.78 -10.95 -20.40
C ALA A 494 26.64 -12.47 -20.20
N PHE A 495 25.40 -12.97 -20.24
CA PHE A 495 25.09 -14.40 -20.05
C PHE A 495 23.88 -14.80 -20.89
N THR A 496 23.65 -16.11 -21.00
CA THR A 496 22.54 -16.67 -21.76
C THR A 496 21.72 -17.63 -20.90
N VAL A 497 20.39 -17.48 -20.92
CA VAL A 497 19.44 -18.40 -20.28
C VAL A 497 18.34 -18.72 -21.29
N ASN A 498 18.02 -20.00 -21.48
CA ASN A 498 16.98 -20.48 -22.40
C ASN A 498 17.12 -19.90 -23.83
N GLY A 499 18.36 -19.75 -24.34
CA GLY A 499 18.65 -19.20 -25.65
C GLY A 499 18.54 -17.68 -25.78
N LYS A 500 18.14 -16.96 -24.71
CA LYS A 500 18.09 -15.49 -24.67
C LYS A 500 19.35 -14.92 -24.03
N ASN A 501 19.95 -13.92 -24.67
CA ASN A 501 21.13 -13.20 -24.17
C ASN A 501 20.72 -12.03 -23.28
N TYR A 502 21.42 -11.87 -22.17
CA TYR A 502 21.25 -10.76 -21.22
C TYR A 502 22.56 -10.02 -21.03
N PRO A 503 22.54 -8.67 -21.11
CA PRO A 503 23.74 -7.88 -20.89
C PRO A 503 24.23 -7.91 -19.44
N ALA A 504 25.50 -7.57 -19.24
CA ALA A 504 26.03 -7.23 -17.93
C ALA A 504 25.20 -6.09 -17.29
N GLY A 505 25.02 -6.15 -15.96
CA GLY A 505 24.20 -5.17 -15.22
C GLY A 505 22.73 -5.56 -15.10
N SER A 506 22.26 -6.62 -15.78
CA SER A 506 20.92 -7.21 -15.55
C SER A 506 20.79 -7.73 -14.14
N TYR A 507 19.57 -7.66 -13.57
CA TYR A 507 19.29 -8.11 -12.20
C TYR A 507 18.60 -9.46 -12.18
N ILE A 508 18.91 -10.26 -11.17
CA ILE A 508 18.40 -11.61 -10.99
C ILE A 508 17.80 -11.74 -9.58
N LEU A 509 16.56 -12.24 -9.49
CA LEU A 509 15.92 -12.61 -8.25
C LEU A 509 15.55 -14.09 -8.30
N LYS A 510 16.26 -14.91 -7.53
CA LYS A 510 15.96 -16.35 -7.43
C LYS A 510 14.92 -16.60 -6.35
N THR A 511 14.08 -17.62 -6.54
CA THR A 511 13.00 -17.97 -5.60
C THR A 511 13.47 -18.86 -4.44
N ASN A 512 14.69 -19.37 -4.48
CA ASN A 512 15.27 -20.20 -3.41
C ASN A 512 15.84 -19.34 -2.26
N GLN A 513 14.99 -18.51 -1.68
CA GLN A 513 15.31 -17.68 -0.52
C GLN A 513 14.17 -17.71 0.49
N ALA A 514 14.46 -17.34 1.76
CA ALA A 514 13.51 -17.46 2.86
C ALA A 514 12.22 -16.64 2.63
N PHE A 515 12.35 -15.48 1.99
CA PHE A 515 11.22 -14.62 1.64
C PHE A 515 10.70 -14.91 0.23
N ARG A 516 10.71 -16.18 -0.20
CA ARG A 516 10.10 -16.61 -1.46
C ARG A 516 8.65 -16.12 -1.64
N PRO A 517 7.77 -16.10 -0.61
CA PRO A 517 6.44 -15.53 -0.76
C PRO A 517 6.46 -14.09 -1.27
N GLU A 518 7.34 -13.24 -0.75
CA GLU A 518 7.52 -11.87 -1.19
C GLU A 518 8.06 -11.76 -2.63
N VAL A 519 8.98 -12.68 -3.03
CA VAL A 519 9.45 -12.72 -4.42
C VAL A 519 8.30 -13.01 -5.37
N LEU A 520 7.48 -14.01 -5.06
CA LEU A 520 6.33 -14.37 -5.90
C LEU A 520 5.29 -13.25 -5.95
N ASP A 521 5.00 -12.62 -4.82
CA ASP A 521 4.07 -11.49 -4.70
C ASP A 521 4.47 -10.30 -5.59
N ARG A 522 5.76 -10.06 -5.78
CA ARG A 522 6.25 -8.96 -6.63
C ARG A 522 6.06 -9.21 -8.13
N PHE A 523 6.06 -10.46 -8.58
CA PHE A 523 6.12 -10.82 -10.00
C PHE A 523 4.94 -11.65 -10.52
N GLU A 524 4.34 -12.50 -9.69
CA GLU A 524 3.24 -13.37 -10.12
C GLU A 524 1.89 -12.69 -9.91
N PRO A 525 0.87 -13.05 -10.71
CA PRO A 525 -0.48 -12.54 -10.50
C PRO A 525 -1.11 -13.11 -9.23
N GLU A 526 -1.78 -12.29 -8.46
CA GLU A 526 -2.68 -12.73 -7.40
C GLU A 526 -3.93 -13.37 -8.02
N ASN A 527 -4.27 -14.55 -7.53
CA ASN A 527 -5.43 -15.30 -7.97
C ASN A 527 -6.48 -15.32 -6.84
N HIS A 528 -7.17 -14.19 -6.65
CA HIS A 528 -8.20 -14.07 -5.61
C HIS A 528 -9.36 -15.04 -5.90
N PRO A 529 -9.90 -15.74 -4.89
CA PRO A 529 -11.06 -16.59 -5.08
C PRO A 529 -12.31 -15.78 -5.45
N ASN A 530 -13.29 -16.45 -6.08
CA ASN A 530 -14.62 -15.90 -6.26
C ASN A 530 -15.34 -15.94 -4.91
N ASP A 531 -15.30 -14.82 -4.16
CA ASP A 531 -15.76 -14.73 -2.77
C ASP A 531 -17.19 -14.17 -2.72
N PHE A 532 -18.18 -15.07 -2.68
CA PHE A 532 -19.59 -14.75 -2.61
C PHE A 532 -20.20 -15.28 -1.30
N LEU A 533 -21.18 -14.56 -0.77
CA LEU A 533 -21.88 -14.95 0.45
C LEU A 533 -22.51 -16.35 0.34
N TYR A 534 -22.98 -16.69 -0.86
CA TYR A 534 -23.46 -18.02 -1.28
C TYR A 534 -23.40 -18.09 -2.82
N PRO A 535 -23.40 -19.28 -3.42
CA PRO A 535 -23.41 -19.41 -4.89
C PRO A 535 -24.57 -18.65 -5.54
N GLY A 536 -24.25 -17.67 -6.44
CA GLY A 536 -25.21 -16.78 -7.07
C GLY A 536 -25.71 -15.64 -6.16
N GLY A 537 -25.14 -15.47 -4.98
CA GLY A 537 -25.42 -14.36 -4.06
C GLY A 537 -24.52 -13.14 -4.30
N PRO A 538 -24.62 -12.13 -3.43
CA PRO A 538 -23.80 -10.94 -3.54
C PRO A 538 -22.33 -11.25 -3.21
N PRO A 539 -21.38 -10.53 -3.85
CA PRO A 539 -19.95 -10.66 -3.54
C PRO A 539 -19.65 -10.17 -2.12
N ILE A 540 -18.73 -10.86 -1.45
CA ILE A 540 -18.17 -10.39 -0.19
C ILE A 540 -17.10 -9.34 -0.53
N LYS A 541 -17.27 -8.15 0.03
CA LYS A 541 -16.32 -7.05 -0.20
C LYS A 541 -14.94 -7.44 0.33
N PRO A 542 -13.88 -7.39 -0.48
CA PRO A 542 -12.51 -7.57 -0.01
C PRO A 542 -12.13 -6.49 1.02
N TYR A 543 -11.17 -6.81 1.87
CA TYR A 543 -10.65 -5.83 2.83
C TYR A 543 -10.01 -4.62 2.14
N ASP A 544 -9.25 -4.87 1.06
CA ASP A 544 -8.65 -3.84 0.21
C ASP A 544 -8.57 -4.40 -1.23
N MET A 545 -7.44 -4.26 -1.92
CA MET A 545 -7.23 -4.76 -3.28
C MET A 545 -7.23 -6.28 -3.35
N THR A 546 -7.63 -6.82 -4.48
CA THR A 546 -7.60 -8.25 -4.80
C THR A 546 -6.40 -8.64 -5.63
N GLY A 547 -5.82 -7.68 -6.39
CA GLY A 547 -4.61 -7.89 -7.19
C GLY A 547 -3.79 -6.60 -7.30
N TRP A 548 -2.47 -6.73 -7.07
CA TRP A 548 -1.56 -5.58 -6.95
C TRP A 548 -0.20 -5.79 -7.60
N THR A 549 0.09 -6.92 -8.24
CA THR A 549 1.42 -7.31 -8.79
C THR A 549 2.27 -6.11 -9.21
N VAL A 550 3.27 -5.77 -8.41
CA VAL A 550 4.02 -4.50 -8.53
C VAL A 550 4.79 -4.42 -9.84
N ALA A 551 5.36 -5.54 -10.30
CA ALA A 551 6.08 -5.56 -11.59
C ALA A 551 5.17 -5.16 -12.75
N TYR A 552 3.88 -5.52 -12.73
CA TYR A 552 2.91 -5.14 -13.75
C TYR A 552 2.55 -3.66 -13.65
N GLN A 553 2.24 -3.17 -12.45
CA GLN A 553 1.92 -1.76 -12.23
C GLN A 553 3.07 -0.82 -12.62
N MET A 554 4.30 -1.22 -12.30
CA MET A 554 5.47 -0.42 -12.66
C MET A 554 5.89 -0.56 -14.13
N GLY A 555 5.25 -1.47 -14.89
CA GLY A 555 5.57 -1.71 -16.31
C GLY A 555 6.94 -2.36 -16.53
N ILE A 556 7.41 -3.13 -15.56
CA ILE A 556 8.71 -3.80 -15.61
C ILE A 556 8.69 -4.95 -16.61
N LYS A 557 9.69 -5.00 -17.49
CA LYS A 557 9.93 -6.16 -18.36
C LYS A 557 10.85 -7.13 -17.66
N PHE A 558 10.37 -8.35 -17.49
CA PHE A 558 11.12 -9.43 -16.85
C PHE A 558 10.85 -10.78 -17.54
N ASP A 559 11.80 -11.68 -17.43
CA ASP A 559 11.64 -13.06 -17.87
C ASP A 559 11.46 -13.98 -16.68
N ARG A 560 10.45 -14.83 -16.74
CA ARG A 560 10.12 -15.87 -15.77
C ARG A 560 10.87 -17.14 -16.13
N ILE A 561 11.79 -17.59 -15.31
CA ILE A 561 12.64 -18.75 -15.56
C ILE A 561 12.17 -19.94 -14.76
N LEU A 562 11.76 -21.00 -15.46
CA LEU A 562 11.20 -22.21 -14.86
C LEU A 562 12.25 -23.23 -14.40
N ASP A 563 13.37 -23.30 -15.08
CA ASP A 563 14.45 -24.22 -14.78
C ASP A 563 15.52 -23.55 -13.92
N ASP A 564 16.33 -24.34 -13.22
CA ASP A 564 17.49 -23.78 -12.52
C ASP A 564 18.49 -23.17 -13.52
N PHE A 565 19.06 -22.06 -13.14
CA PHE A 565 19.99 -21.32 -13.98
C PHE A 565 21.09 -20.66 -13.16
N ASN A 566 22.26 -20.57 -13.77
CA ASN A 566 23.43 -19.94 -13.17
C ASN A 566 24.11 -19.05 -14.21
N GLY A 567 24.99 -18.17 -13.72
CA GLY A 567 25.72 -17.23 -14.55
C GLY A 567 26.72 -16.41 -13.74
N PRO A 568 27.32 -15.40 -14.34
CA PRO A 568 28.27 -14.52 -13.67
C PRO A 568 27.52 -13.54 -12.73
N PHE A 569 26.84 -14.09 -11.73
CA PHE A 569 25.96 -13.34 -10.83
C PHE A 569 26.69 -13.02 -9.53
N GLN A 570 26.74 -11.74 -9.20
CA GLN A 570 27.23 -11.25 -7.92
C GLN A 570 26.04 -10.88 -7.02
N ARG A 571 26.00 -11.46 -5.82
CA ARG A 571 25.02 -11.09 -4.80
C ARG A 571 25.28 -9.65 -4.36
N ILE A 572 24.21 -8.85 -4.33
CA ILE A 572 24.21 -7.50 -3.75
C ILE A 572 24.21 -7.67 -2.24
N SER A 573 24.96 -6.83 -1.52
CA SER A 573 24.96 -6.83 -0.05
C SER A 573 23.54 -6.60 0.47
N TYR A 574 23.18 -7.28 1.55
CA TYR A 574 21.83 -7.23 2.11
C TYR A 574 21.44 -5.79 2.49
N GLY A 575 20.33 -5.31 1.94
CA GLY A 575 19.84 -3.95 2.14
C GLY A 575 20.61 -2.84 1.38
N GLU A 576 21.64 -3.18 0.60
CA GLU A 576 22.41 -2.21 -0.19
C GLU A 576 21.67 -1.77 -1.44
N LEU A 577 21.12 -0.55 -1.41
CA LEU A 577 20.39 0.01 -2.54
C LEU A 577 21.33 0.24 -3.74
N GLN A 578 20.82 -0.06 -4.93
CA GLN A 578 21.55 0.17 -6.15
C GLN A 578 21.44 1.65 -6.58
N PRO A 579 22.57 2.30 -6.86
CA PRO A 579 22.53 3.64 -7.41
C PRO A 579 21.87 3.65 -8.78
N MET A 580 21.29 4.80 -9.16
CA MET A 580 20.83 5.00 -10.54
C MET A 580 22.02 4.82 -11.48
N PRO A 581 21.88 3.99 -12.54
CA PRO A 581 22.97 3.82 -13.47
C PRO A 581 23.38 5.14 -14.13
N LEU A 582 24.63 5.22 -14.55
CA LEU A 582 25.11 6.36 -15.32
C LEU A 582 24.75 6.19 -16.80
N ALA A 583 24.05 7.14 -17.39
CA ALA A 583 23.99 7.25 -18.84
C ALA A 583 25.21 8.04 -19.35
N SER A 584 25.61 7.75 -20.59
CA SER A 584 26.65 8.56 -21.22
C SER A 584 26.19 10.01 -21.37
N ALA A 585 27.00 10.95 -20.94
CA ALA A 585 26.74 12.36 -21.19
C ALA A 585 26.60 12.62 -22.69
N PRO A 586 25.63 13.42 -23.16
CA PRO A 586 25.46 13.67 -24.56
C PRO A 586 26.66 14.44 -25.12
N ALA A 587 27.15 14.03 -26.28
CA ALA A 587 28.19 14.77 -26.97
C ALA A 587 27.70 16.18 -27.37
N THR A 588 28.61 17.16 -27.48
CA THR A 588 28.25 18.47 -27.95
C THR A 588 27.67 18.39 -29.39
N ALA A 589 26.48 18.92 -29.61
CA ALA A 589 25.74 18.74 -30.85
C ALA A 589 25.25 20.09 -31.37
N LYS A 590 25.66 20.49 -32.59
CA LYS A 590 25.23 21.76 -33.23
C LYS A 590 23.70 21.85 -33.41
N ASN A 591 23.04 20.70 -33.64
CA ASN A 591 21.62 20.65 -33.99
C ASN A 591 20.71 20.26 -32.80
N GLY A 592 21.25 20.16 -31.57
CA GLY A 592 20.47 19.83 -30.36
C GLY A 592 20.34 18.34 -30.10
N TYR A 593 19.35 18.00 -29.27
CA TYR A 593 19.21 16.70 -28.66
C TYR A 593 17.76 16.18 -28.71
N PHE A 594 17.62 14.87 -28.78
CA PHE A 594 16.37 14.17 -28.54
C PHE A 594 16.38 13.46 -27.17
N ILE A 595 15.25 13.48 -26.49
CA ILE A 595 14.98 12.72 -25.25
C ILE A 595 13.76 11.82 -25.51
N SER A 596 13.86 10.55 -25.19
CA SER A 596 12.78 9.58 -25.40
C SER A 596 11.61 9.85 -24.44
N PRO A 597 10.33 9.74 -24.87
CA PRO A 597 9.17 9.84 -23.99
C PRO A 597 8.87 8.54 -23.24
N THR A 598 9.60 7.45 -23.50
CA THR A 598 9.30 6.13 -22.96
C THR A 598 9.70 5.97 -21.49
N ALA A 599 10.75 6.69 -21.03
CA ALA A 599 11.21 6.65 -19.65
C ALA A 599 10.56 7.74 -18.80
N ASN A 600 10.04 7.39 -17.64
CA ASN A 600 9.42 8.36 -16.73
C ASN A 600 10.38 9.48 -16.30
N ASN A 601 11.64 9.15 -16.04
CA ASN A 601 12.64 10.16 -15.66
C ASN A 601 12.92 11.21 -16.77
N SER A 602 12.54 10.94 -18.00
CA SER A 602 12.63 11.94 -19.09
C SER A 602 11.79 13.18 -18.81
N PHE A 603 10.65 13.03 -18.14
CA PHE A 603 9.78 14.15 -17.75
C PHE A 603 10.43 15.02 -16.67
N ILE A 604 11.22 14.45 -15.76
CA ILE A 604 12.03 15.22 -14.81
C ILE A 604 13.01 16.10 -15.58
N ALA A 605 13.78 15.53 -16.51
CA ALA A 605 14.74 16.27 -17.30
C ALA A 605 14.08 17.38 -18.15
N VAL A 606 12.90 17.11 -18.70
CA VAL A 606 12.11 18.12 -19.46
C VAL A 606 11.66 19.25 -18.55
N ASN A 607 11.15 18.95 -17.36
CA ASN A 607 10.73 19.96 -16.40
C ASN A 607 11.93 20.80 -15.92
N ASP A 608 13.07 20.19 -15.66
CA ASP A 608 14.31 20.90 -15.29
C ASP A 608 14.79 21.82 -16.43
N LEU A 609 14.71 21.38 -17.69
CA LEU A 609 15.01 22.23 -18.85
C LEU A 609 14.08 23.44 -18.94
N LEU A 610 12.77 23.22 -18.79
CA LEU A 610 11.78 24.30 -18.81
C LEU A 610 11.99 25.29 -17.67
N GLN A 611 12.23 24.81 -16.44
CA GLN A 611 12.55 25.65 -15.29
C GLN A 611 13.84 26.44 -15.48
N ALA A 612 14.81 25.84 -16.19
CA ALA A 612 16.02 26.53 -16.59
C ALA A 612 15.82 27.56 -17.73
N GLY A 613 14.60 27.71 -18.26
CA GLY A 613 14.28 28.63 -19.38
C GLY A 613 14.80 28.15 -20.71
N VAL A 614 15.04 26.84 -20.86
CA VAL A 614 15.45 26.25 -22.16
C VAL A 614 14.19 25.88 -22.94
N GLY A 615 14.15 26.24 -24.23
CA GLY A 615 13.05 25.87 -25.13
C GLY A 615 13.03 24.37 -25.40
N VAL A 616 11.90 23.71 -25.09
CA VAL A 616 11.67 22.31 -25.35
C VAL A 616 10.53 22.15 -26.34
N TYR A 617 10.68 21.21 -27.26
CA TYR A 617 9.68 20.92 -28.30
C TYR A 617 9.32 19.44 -28.25
N ARG A 618 8.13 19.10 -28.72
CA ARG A 618 7.68 17.72 -28.87
C ARG A 618 7.50 17.39 -30.36
N LEU A 619 7.99 16.22 -30.78
CA LEU A 619 7.75 15.71 -32.12
C LEU A 619 6.27 15.30 -32.24
N THR A 620 5.58 15.89 -33.27
CA THR A 620 4.18 15.54 -33.55
C THR A 620 4.03 14.30 -34.42
N GLU A 621 5.09 13.93 -35.13
CA GLU A 621 5.18 12.77 -36.01
C GLU A 621 6.51 12.04 -35.78
N ALA A 622 6.51 10.73 -36.03
CA ALA A 622 7.73 9.95 -35.98
C ALA A 622 8.73 10.41 -37.05
N SER A 623 10.00 10.47 -36.68
CA SER A 623 11.11 10.67 -37.62
C SER A 623 11.76 9.30 -37.94
N ALA A 624 12.76 9.31 -38.85
CA ALA A 624 13.51 8.08 -39.15
C ALA A 624 14.22 7.46 -37.92
N THR A 625 14.47 8.25 -36.88
CA THR A 625 15.27 7.82 -35.71
C THR A 625 14.55 7.99 -34.35
N GLN A 626 13.42 8.68 -34.33
CA GLN A 626 12.72 9.00 -33.09
C GLN A 626 11.20 8.81 -33.27
N PRO A 627 10.51 8.21 -32.30
CA PRO A 627 9.05 8.09 -32.33
C PRO A 627 8.38 9.47 -32.13
N ALA A 628 7.12 9.57 -32.52
CA ALA A 628 6.28 10.70 -32.15
C ALA A 628 6.27 10.87 -30.62
N GLY A 629 6.13 12.07 -30.13
CA GLY A 629 6.20 12.39 -28.70
C GLY A 629 7.60 12.57 -28.14
N SER A 630 8.68 12.23 -28.89
CA SER A 630 10.03 12.51 -28.43
C SER A 630 10.24 14.01 -28.24
N PHE A 631 10.95 14.35 -27.17
CA PHE A 631 11.29 15.75 -26.89
C PHE A 631 12.54 16.15 -27.69
N TYR A 632 12.50 17.34 -28.25
CA TYR A 632 13.63 17.98 -28.92
C TYR A 632 14.06 19.24 -28.18
N VAL A 633 15.35 19.41 -27.98
CA VAL A 633 15.96 20.54 -27.30
C VAL A 633 17.08 21.08 -28.20
N ALA A 634 17.00 22.35 -28.57
CA ALA A 634 18.09 22.98 -29.31
C ALA A 634 19.37 23.05 -28.46
N TYR A 635 20.54 22.97 -29.11
CA TYR A 635 21.78 23.10 -28.37
C TYR A 635 21.92 24.49 -27.72
N SER A 636 22.27 24.46 -26.45
CA SER A 636 22.87 25.58 -25.72
C SER A 636 23.73 24.98 -24.59
N GLU A 637 24.72 25.74 -24.09
CA GLU A 637 25.52 25.29 -22.95
C GLU A 637 24.62 24.99 -21.73
N LYS A 638 23.55 25.75 -21.55
CA LYS A 638 22.56 25.54 -20.47
C LYS A 638 21.78 24.24 -20.65
N ALA A 639 21.32 23.96 -21.88
CA ALA A 639 20.65 22.70 -22.19
C ALA A 639 21.58 21.51 -21.96
N LYS A 640 22.84 21.62 -22.42
CA LYS A 640 23.84 20.57 -22.20
C LYS A 640 24.09 20.31 -20.72
N ALA A 641 24.25 21.36 -19.92
CA ALA A 641 24.49 21.21 -18.47
C ALA A 641 23.34 20.46 -17.75
N VAL A 642 22.08 20.78 -18.09
CA VAL A 642 20.92 20.08 -17.53
C VAL A 642 20.90 18.61 -17.99
N LEU A 643 21.19 18.34 -19.26
CA LEU A 643 21.21 16.97 -19.78
C LEU A 643 22.37 16.14 -19.24
N ASP A 644 23.54 16.74 -19.01
CA ASP A 644 24.69 16.08 -18.36
C ASP A 644 24.32 15.65 -16.93
N LYS A 645 23.63 16.53 -16.19
CA LYS A 645 23.10 16.20 -14.86
C LYS A 645 22.07 15.07 -14.92
N ALA A 646 21.11 15.16 -15.84
CA ALA A 646 20.07 14.15 -16.01
C ALA A 646 20.65 12.78 -16.45
N ALA A 647 21.70 12.75 -17.27
CA ALA A 647 22.39 11.51 -17.60
C ALA A 647 23.06 10.87 -16.38
N LYS A 648 23.66 11.67 -15.52
CA LYS A 648 24.39 11.24 -14.33
C LYS A 648 23.45 10.79 -13.20
N GLU A 649 22.39 11.54 -12.95
CA GLU A 649 21.55 11.35 -11.74
C GLU A 649 20.26 10.58 -12.04
N LEU A 650 19.72 10.65 -13.26
CA LEU A 650 18.41 10.13 -13.63
C LEU A 650 18.44 9.02 -14.68
N TYR A 651 19.62 8.66 -15.20
CA TYR A 651 19.78 7.73 -16.33
C TYR A 651 19.02 8.19 -17.60
N VAL A 652 18.90 9.46 -17.83
CA VAL A 652 18.25 9.99 -19.03
C VAL A 652 19.25 9.99 -20.20
N LYS A 653 18.90 9.27 -21.27
CA LYS A 653 19.71 9.17 -22.48
C LYS A 653 19.28 10.26 -23.47
N ALA A 654 20.09 11.28 -23.63
CA ALA A 654 19.91 12.30 -24.67
C ALA A 654 20.72 11.94 -25.91
N VAL A 655 20.06 11.87 -27.07
CA VAL A 655 20.67 11.49 -28.34
C VAL A 655 20.85 12.74 -29.20
N THR A 656 22.00 12.90 -29.84
CA THR A 656 22.29 14.06 -30.73
C THR A 656 21.34 14.08 -31.93
N ALA A 657 20.75 15.24 -32.21
CA ALA A 657 19.90 15.42 -33.38
C ALA A 657 20.78 15.65 -34.64
N PRO A 658 20.59 14.88 -35.71
CA PRO A 658 21.35 15.09 -36.96
C PRO A 658 21.01 16.43 -37.64
N LYS A 659 19.77 16.90 -37.46
CA LYS A 659 19.25 18.21 -37.89
C LYS A 659 18.07 18.62 -37.01
N LYS A 660 17.74 19.92 -37.02
CA LYS A 660 16.50 20.41 -36.39
C LYS A 660 15.28 19.74 -37.06
N PRO A 661 14.39 19.06 -36.30
CA PRO A 661 13.22 18.46 -36.91
C PRO A 661 12.23 19.55 -37.42
N LYS A 662 11.39 19.19 -38.40
CA LYS A 662 10.37 20.10 -38.94
C LYS A 662 9.03 19.99 -38.20
N ASN A 663 8.61 18.75 -37.87
CA ASN A 663 7.30 18.47 -37.27
C ASN A 663 7.43 18.48 -35.73
N ILE A 664 7.57 19.68 -35.15
CA ILE A 664 7.70 19.91 -33.72
C ILE A 664 6.74 20.98 -33.24
N GLU A 665 6.16 20.78 -32.07
CA GLU A 665 5.41 21.82 -31.37
C GLU A 665 6.16 22.23 -30.09
N PRO A 666 6.21 23.54 -29.77
CA PRO A 666 6.78 23.98 -28.51
C PRO A 666 5.88 23.56 -27.34
N ILE A 667 6.50 23.09 -26.24
CA ILE A 667 5.84 22.86 -24.97
C ILE A 667 6.36 23.85 -23.95
N ASN A 668 5.48 24.24 -23.03
CA ASN A 668 5.78 25.17 -21.95
C ASN A 668 5.27 24.64 -20.63
N THR A 669 5.80 25.16 -19.55
CA THR A 669 5.25 24.91 -18.20
C THR A 669 3.82 25.42 -18.15
N ALA A 670 2.90 24.55 -17.73
CA ALA A 670 1.50 24.89 -17.51
C ALA A 670 1.27 25.37 -16.08
N ARG A 671 0.27 26.25 -15.91
CA ARG A 671 -0.31 26.56 -14.61
C ARG A 671 -1.33 25.47 -14.29
N ILE A 672 -0.97 24.57 -13.37
CA ILE A 672 -1.74 23.36 -13.06
C ILE A 672 -2.52 23.57 -11.76
N ALA A 673 -3.84 23.32 -11.81
CA ALA A 673 -4.69 23.18 -10.65
C ALA A 673 -4.86 21.70 -10.32
N LEU A 674 -4.56 21.30 -9.10
CA LEU A 674 -4.88 19.98 -8.55
C LEU A 674 -6.00 20.15 -7.52
N TRP A 675 -7.14 19.52 -7.78
CA TRP A 675 -8.27 19.56 -6.86
C TRP A 675 -7.95 18.87 -5.53
N ASP A 676 -8.38 19.48 -4.43
CA ASP A 676 -8.42 18.89 -3.10
C ASP A 676 -9.66 19.41 -2.34
N GLN A 677 -9.89 18.92 -1.13
CA GLN A 677 -11.02 19.27 -0.29
C GLN A 677 -10.59 19.48 1.16
N TYR A 678 -11.44 20.11 1.97
CA TYR A 678 -11.24 20.19 3.41
C TYR A 678 -11.15 18.80 4.02
N GLY A 679 -10.16 18.56 4.87
CA GLY A 679 -9.82 17.26 5.41
C GLY A 679 -8.83 16.47 4.54
N GLY A 680 -8.58 16.92 3.33
CA GLY A 680 -7.68 16.31 2.35
C GLY A 680 -8.27 15.10 1.62
N SER A 681 -7.90 14.95 0.36
CA SER A 681 -8.20 13.79 -0.49
C SER A 681 -6.94 12.93 -0.66
N MET A 682 -7.00 11.65 -0.29
CA MET A 682 -5.85 10.72 -0.47
C MET A 682 -5.41 10.60 -1.94
N PRO A 683 -6.31 10.42 -2.94
CA PRO A 683 -5.90 10.45 -4.35
C PRO A 683 -5.21 11.75 -4.77
N SER A 684 -5.66 12.90 -4.25
CA SER A 684 -4.99 14.19 -4.49
C SER A 684 -3.61 14.23 -3.85
N GLY A 685 -3.51 13.78 -2.60
CA GLY A 685 -2.25 13.73 -1.87
C GLY A 685 -1.20 12.85 -2.54
N TRP A 686 -1.57 11.66 -2.99
CA TRP A 686 -0.71 10.78 -3.78
C TRP A 686 -0.27 11.43 -5.10
N THR A 687 -1.21 12.08 -5.80
CA THR A 687 -0.90 12.80 -7.05
C THR A 687 0.04 13.96 -6.78
N ARG A 688 -0.16 14.70 -5.68
CA ARG A 688 0.75 15.78 -5.25
C ARG A 688 2.15 15.27 -5.01
N TRP A 689 2.32 14.18 -4.24
CA TRP A 689 3.62 13.57 -3.99
C TRP A 689 4.30 13.17 -5.31
N MET A 690 3.57 12.50 -6.21
CA MET A 690 4.10 12.10 -7.51
C MET A 690 4.54 13.30 -8.34
N MET A 691 3.73 14.37 -8.43
CA MET A 691 4.08 15.57 -9.21
C MET A 691 5.33 16.26 -8.64
N GLU A 692 5.51 16.29 -7.34
CA GLU A 692 6.72 16.81 -6.69
C GLU A 692 7.95 15.98 -7.06
N GLN A 693 7.84 14.63 -7.07
CA GLN A 693 8.95 13.74 -7.48
C GLN A 693 9.35 13.92 -8.94
N TYR A 694 8.42 14.36 -9.81
CA TYR A 694 8.66 14.58 -11.24
C TYR A 694 8.80 16.05 -11.61
N HIS A 695 8.97 16.94 -10.64
CA HIS A 695 9.20 18.38 -10.78
C HIS A 695 8.13 19.14 -11.57
N PHE A 696 6.88 18.69 -11.56
CA PHE A 696 5.77 19.44 -12.12
C PHE A 696 5.31 20.52 -11.15
N PRO A 697 5.28 21.82 -11.54
CA PRO A 697 4.69 22.86 -10.71
C PRO A 697 3.16 22.76 -10.72
N PHE A 698 2.54 22.87 -9.56
CA PHE A 698 1.08 22.86 -9.43
C PHE A 698 0.64 23.71 -8.23
N LYS A 699 -0.66 24.02 -8.21
CA LYS A 699 -1.36 24.62 -7.09
C LYS A 699 -2.48 23.69 -6.65
N VAL A 700 -2.58 23.42 -5.34
CA VAL A 700 -3.75 22.77 -4.75
C VAL A 700 -4.91 23.76 -4.74
N VAL A 701 -6.08 23.33 -5.22
CA VAL A 701 -7.25 24.19 -5.42
C VAL A 701 -8.48 23.53 -4.80
N TYR A 702 -9.21 24.29 -4.02
CA TYR A 702 -10.37 23.85 -3.27
C TYR A 702 -11.70 24.23 -3.96
N PRO A 703 -12.83 23.58 -3.63
CA PRO A 703 -14.10 23.75 -4.33
C PRO A 703 -14.55 25.21 -4.50
N GLN A 704 -14.37 26.04 -3.48
CA GLN A 704 -14.80 27.46 -3.56
C GLN A 704 -13.99 28.28 -4.58
N GLU A 705 -12.73 27.94 -4.81
CA GLU A 705 -11.92 28.62 -5.83
C GLU A 705 -12.36 28.23 -7.25
N PHE A 706 -12.80 26.98 -7.45
CA PHE A 706 -13.45 26.56 -8.70
C PHE A 706 -14.75 27.33 -8.93
N ASP A 707 -15.55 27.44 -7.87
CA ASP A 707 -16.85 28.11 -7.89
C ASP A 707 -16.76 29.64 -8.06
N ALA A 708 -15.60 30.23 -7.80
CA ALA A 708 -15.36 31.66 -8.03
C ALA A 708 -15.22 32.01 -9.53
N GLY A 709 -15.03 31.00 -10.40
CA GLY A 709 -14.92 31.19 -11.84
C GLY A 709 -13.60 31.83 -12.28
N ASP A 710 -13.60 32.34 -13.51
CA ASP A 710 -12.41 32.90 -14.19
C ASP A 710 -11.20 31.94 -14.15
N LEU A 711 -11.47 30.64 -14.35
CA LEU A 711 -10.47 29.61 -14.22
C LEU A 711 -9.38 29.71 -15.28
N LYS A 712 -9.71 30.15 -16.50
CA LYS A 712 -8.76 30.23 -17.63
C LYS A 712 -7.69 31.31 -17.43
N SER A 713 -8.01 32.39 -16.75
CA SER A 713 -7.01 33.40 -16.40
C SER A 713 -5.96 32.87 -15.40
N LYS A 714 -6.35 31.90 -14.56
CA LYS A 714 -5.54 31.34 -13.48
C LYS A 714 -4.78 30.08 -13.88
N PHE A 715 -5.41 29.20 -14.68
CA PHE A 715 -4.94 27.85 -14.96
C PHE A 715 -4.94 27.54 -16.46
N ASP A 716 -4.07 26.64 -16.84
CA ASP A 716 -4.00 26.05 -18.18
C ASP A 716 -4.47 24.58 -18.15
N VAL A 717 -4.22 23.87 -17.02
CA VAL A 717 -4.60 22.48 -16.79
C VAL A 717 -5.29 22.34 -15.43
N ILE A 718 -6.37 21.56 -15.36
CA ILE A 718 -7.07 21.18 -14.13
C ILE A 718 -7.04 19.66 -14.02
N ILE A 719 -6.60 19.15 -12.87
CA ILE A 719 -6.61 17.71 -12.53
C ILE A 719 -7.71 17.44 -11.50
N LEU A 720 -8.65 16.57 -11.85
CA LEU A 720 -9.72 16.06 -10.98
C LEU A 720 -9.52 14.58 -10.74
N VAL A 721 -8.96 14.25 -9.59
CA VAL A 721 -8.73 12.87 -9.17
C VAL A 721 -10.02 12.20 -8.68
N GLY A 722 -9.98 10.90 -8.40
CA GLY A 722 -11.11 10.14 -7.88
C GLY A 722 -11.80 10.84 -6.69
N GLY A 723 -13.13 10.93 -6.75
CA GLY A 723 -13.93 11.59 -5.70
C GLY A 723 -14.21 13.09 -5.90
N ALA A 724 -13.57 13.77 -6.87
CA ALA A 724 -13.81 15.20 -7.10
C ALA A 724 -15.17 15.46 -7.72
N VAL A 725 -15.62 14.64 -8.67
CA VAL A 725 -16.91 14.78 -9.35
C VAL A 725 -17.84 13.64 -8.92
N PRO A 726 -19.02 13.93 -8.34
CA PRO A 726 -19.96 12.91 -7.93
C PRO A 726 -20.56 12.17 -9.13
N PRO A 727 -20.95 10.89 -8.96
CA PRO A 727 -21.66 10.15 -10.00
C PRO A 727 -23.05 10.73 -10.23
N PRO A 728 -23.62 10.60 -11.45
CA PRO A 728 -24.96 11.08 -11.76
C PRO A 728 -26.02 10.47 -10.84
N GLY A 729 -26.98 11.29 -10.38
CA GLY A 729 -28.15 10.86 -9.61
C GLY A 729 -27.89 10.52 -8.12
N ARG A 730 -26.72 10.81 -7.60
CA ARG A 730 -26.41 10.71 -6.17
C ARG A 730 -26.09 12.07 -5.58
N ASP A 731 -27.11 12.76 -5.10
CA ASP A 731 -26.93 13.92 -4.26
C ASP A 731 -26.34 13.50 -2.92
N GLY A 732 -25.07 13.78 -2.73
CA GLY A 732 -24.47 13.99 -1.43
C GLY A 732 -24.14 12.80 -0.54
N GLY A 733 -23.71 11.68 -1.06
CA GLY A 733 -22.96 10.69 -0.27
C GLY A 733 -21.56 11.19 0.04
N ASN A 734 -21.11 11.04 1.28
CA ASN A 734 -19.77 11.40 1.72
C ASN A 734 -18.73 10.48 1.02
N PHE A 735 -18.23 10.88 -0.15
CA PHE A 735 -17.18 10.19 -0.91
C PHE A 735 -15.76 10.68 -0.54
N GLY A 736 -15.58 11.08 0.71
CA GLY A 736 -14.25 11.32 1.28
C GLY A 736 -13.75 10.02 1.92
N GLY A 737 -12.71 9.43 1.36
CA GLY A 737 -12.10 8.23 1.92
C GLY A 737 -11.73 8.40 3.39
N GLY A 738 -12.08 7.41 4.24
CA GLY A 738 -11.47 7.21 5.54
C GLY A 738 -12.10 7.92 6.73
N GLY A 739 -13.42 8.10 6.77
CA GLY A 739 -14.10 8.59 7.96
C GLY A 739 -15.46 7.91 8.17
N ARG A 740 -15.48 6.70 8.71
CA ARG A 740 -16.71 6.11 9.26
C ARG A 740 -17.12 6.90 10.51
N GLY A 741 -18.19 7.68 10.40
CA GLY A 741 -18.85 8.36 11.50
C GLY A 741 -19.40 9.71 11.04
N GLY A 742 -20.72 9.84 10.97
CA GLY A 742 -21.41 11.13 10.85
C GLY A 742 -21.05 12.00 12.06
N ARG A 743 -19.97 12.77 11.94
CA ARG A 743 -19.53 13.71 12.96
C ARG A 743 -20.22 15.02 12.70
N SER A 744 -20.86 15.56 13.74
CA SER A 744 -21.25 16.96 13.74
C SER A 744 -20.04 17.80 13.34
N ALA A 745 -20.17 18.58 12.28
CA ALA A 745 -19.13 19.50 11.87
C ALA A 745 -18.91 20.47 13.04
N GLY A 746 -17.81 20.30 13.78
CA GLY A 746 -17.32 21.32 14.68
C GLY A 746 -17.14 22.63 13.89
N GLU A 747 -17.12 23.76 14.58
CA GLU A 747 -16.95 25.07 13.93
C GLU A 747 -15.61 25.09 13.18
N ILE A 748 -15.68 25.25 11.85
CA ILE A 748 -14.49 25.32 10.99
C ILE A 748 -13.89 26.72 11.16
N PRO A 749 -12.59 26.81 11.51
CA PRO A 749 -11.92 28.10 11.64
C PRO A 749 -12.02 28.94 10.36
N ASP A 750 -12.16 30.25 10.50
CA ASP A 750 -12.38 31.17 9.38
C ASP A 750 -11.33 31.05 8.28
N GLU A 751 -10.11 30.82 8.64
CA GLU A 751 -8.97 30.63 7.71
C GLU A 751 -9.16 29.46 6.74
N TYR A 752 -9.97 28.44 7.11
CA TYR A 752 -10.22 27.25 6.28
C TYR A 752 -11.62 27.22 5.65
N LYS A 753 -12.47 28.21 5.90
CA LYS A 753 -13.83 28.24 5.33
C LYS A 753 -13.84 28.19 3.81
N THR A 754 -12.80 28.77 3.17
CA THR A 754 -12.63 28.74 1.72
C THR A 754 -12.22 27.37 1.15
N TRP A 755 -11.83 26.42 2.01
CA TRP A 755 -11.47 25.05 1.61
C TRP A 755 -12.67 24.11 1.60
N THR A 756 -13.77 24.56 2.21
CA THR A 756 -14.98 23.75 2.38
C THR A 756 -15.83 23.72 1.10
N GLY A 757 -16.79 22.81 1.07
CA GLY A 757 -17.68 22.62 -0.06
C GLY A 757 -17.33 21.41 -0.90
N ARG A 758 -17.97 21.29 -2.06
CA ARG A 758 -17.77 20.23 -3.04
C ARG A 758 -18.06 20.77 -4.43
N LEU A 759 -17.50 20.13 -5.44
CA LEU A 759 -17.88 20.43 -6.82
C LEU A 759 -19.31 19.94 -7.07
N THR A 760 -20.12 20.76 -7.74
CA THR A 760 -21.53 20.44 -8.03
C THR A 760 -21.83 20.54 -9.52
N VAL A 761 -22.83 19.79 -9.95
CA VAL A 761 -23.28 19.82 -11.35
C VAL A 761 -23.89 21.16 -11.71
N GLU A 762 -24.59 21.79 -10.77
CA GLU A 762 -25.35 23.02 -11.01
C GLU A 762 -24.43 24.25 -11.06
N LYS A 763 -23.39 24.31 -10.25
CA LYS A 763 -22.53 25.47 -10.13
C LYS A 763 -21.16 25.30 -10.77
N THR A 764 -20.47 24.24 -10.41
CA THR A 764 -19.07 24.06 -10.80
C THR A 764 -18.92 23.55 -12.25
N VAL A 765 -19.77 22.60 -12.69
CA VAL A 765 -19.66 22.02 -14.03
C VAL A 765 -19.81 23.07 -15.14
N PRO A 766 -20.74 24.06 -15.09
CA PRO A 766 -20.79 25.14 -16.10
C PRO A 766 -19.50 25.96 -16.18
N LEU A 767 -18.81 26.19 -15.06
CA LEU A 767 -17.53 26.92 -15.00
C LEU A 767 -16.39 26.10 -15.59
N LEU A 768 -16.36 24.78 -15.32
CA LEU A 768 -15.42 23.84 -15.96
C LEU A 768 -15.65 23.76 -17.47
N LYS A 769 -16.91 23.77 -17.92
CA LYS A 769 -17.25 23.84 -19.34
C LYS A 769 -16.72 25.12 -19.99
N THR A 770 -16.97 26.27 -19.37
CA THR A 770 -16.43 27.57 -19.84
C THR A 770 -14.90 27.55 -19.92
N PHE A 771 -14.24 26.95 -18.93
CA PHE A 771 -12.78 26.77 -18.94
C PHE A 771 -12.30 25.94 -20.15
N LEU A 772 -12.98 24.84 -20.46
CA LEU A 772 -12.70 24.02 -21.66
C LEU A 772 -12.96 24.80 -22.93
N GLU A 773 -14.13 25.46 -23.06
CA GLU A 773 -14.50 26.25 -24.24
C GLU A 773 -13.48 27.35 -24.54
N ALA A 774 -12.85 27.92 -23.51
CA ALA A 774 -11.78 28.92 -23.61
C ALA A 774 -10.37 28.31 -23.86
N GLY A 775 -10.25 27.01 -24.16
CA GLY A 775 -8.99 26.36 -24.50
C GLY A 775 -8.21 25.86 -23.29
N GLY A 776 -8.88 25.54 -22.18
CA GLY A 776 -8.29 24.84 -21.03
C GLY A 776 -8.22 23.33 -21.24
N THR A 777 -7.36 22.67 -20.47
CA THR A 777 -7.27 21.20 -20.41
C THR A 777 -7.81 20.71 -19.07
N ILE A 778 -8.68 19.71 -19.08
CA ILE A 778 -9.09 18.99 -17.86
C ILE A 778 -8.68 17.54 -17.99
N VAL A 779 -8.06 17.01 -16.93
CA VAL A 779 -7.74 15.59 -16.79
C VAL A 779 -8.56 15.03 -15.62
N THR A 780 -9.36 14.01 -15.89
CA THR A 780 -10.14 13.29 -14.88
C THR A 780 -9.63 11.87 -14.71
N VAL A 781 -9.55 11.39 -13.48
CA VAL A 781 -9.08 10.05 -13.12
C VAL A 781 -10.12 9.36 -12.26
N GLY A 782 -10.31 8.05 -12.46
CA GLY A 782 -11.23 7.25 -11.68
C GLY A 782 -12.67 7.77 -11.76
N THR A 783 -13.37 7.83 -10.64
CA THR A 783 -14.78 8.26 -10.59
C THR A 783 -15.02 9.68 -11.09
N SER A 784 -14.00 10.55 -11.12
CA SER A 784 -14.14 11.91 -11.65
C SER A 784 -14.31 11.96 -13.16
N ALA A 785 -14.05 10.84 -13.88
CA ALA A 785 -14.38 10.70 -15.30
C ALA A 785 -15.90 10.81 -15.58
N ASN A 786 -16.75 10.72 -14.55
CA ASN A 786 -18.19 11.05 -14.62
C ASN A 786 -18.48 12.51 -15.05
N LEU A 787 -17.49 13.41 -15.04
CA LEU A 787 -17.62 14.76 -15.60
C LEU A 787 -18.11 14.73 -17.06
N ALA A 788 -17.74 13.70 -17.81
CA ALA A 788 -18.18 13.53 -19.20
C ALA A 788 -19.72 13.48 -19.34
N TYR A 789 -20.38 12.79 -18.43
CA TYR A 789 -21.86 12.73 -18.40
C TYR A 789 -22.48 14.08 -18.05
N ALA A 790 -21.89 14.76 -17.05
CA ALA A 790 -22.36 16.09 -16.64
C ALA A 790 -22.16 17.16 -17.73
N LEU A 791 -21.19 16.99 -18.61
CA LEU A 791 -20.97 17.84 -19.78
C LEU A 791 -21.84 17.44 -21.00
N ASN A 792 -22.67 16.40 -20.87
CA ASN A 792 -23.50 15.85 -21.95
C ASN A 792 -22.67 15.46 -23.19
N LEU A 793 -21.50 14.87 -23.00
CA LEU A 793 -20.71 14.35 -24.10
C LEU A 793 -21.38 13.08 -24.69
N PRO A 794 -21.09 12.73 -25.95
CA PRO A 794 -21.70 11.56 -26.63
C PRO A 794 -21.05 10.25 -26.15
N VAL A 795 -21.19 10.00 -24.84
CA VAL A 795 -20.65 8.80 -24.16
C VAL A 795 -21.65 8.32 -23.12
N HIS A 796 -21.76 7.00 -22.94
CA HIS A 796 -22.62 6.34 -21.96
C HIS A 796 -21.82 5.44 -21.03
N ASN A 797 -22.43 5.08 -19.88
CA ASN A 797 -21.89 4.01 -19.04
C ASN A 797 -22.05 2.66 -19.78
N ALA A 798 -20.94 1.95 -19.99
CA ALA A 798 -20.97 0.64 -20.65
C ALA A 798 -21.53 -0.48 -19.74
N LEU A 799 -21.49 -0.30 -18.42
CA LEU A 799 -21.82 -1.32 -17.42
C LEU A 799 -23.28 -1.18 -16.94
N VAL A 800 -24.23 -1.24 -17.88
CA VAL A 800 -25.67 -1.08 -17.62
C VAL A 800 -26.51 -2.13 -18.30
N ASP A 801 -27.63 -2.49 -17.66
CA ASP A 801 -28.75 -3.20 -18.28
C ASP A 801 -29.83 -2.19 -18.66
N VAL A 802 -30.64 -2.51 -19.67
CA VAL A 802 -31.82 -1.72 -20.00
C VAL A 802 -33.06 -2.44 -19.43
N VAL A 803 -33.62 -1.87 -18.36
CA VAL A 803 -34.80 -2.40 -17.69
C VAL A 803 -35.94 -1.40 -17.84
N GLY A 804 -37.02 -1.81 -18.51
CA GLY A 804 -38.18 -0.93 -18.78
C GLY A 804 -37.80 0.33 -19.56
N GLY A 805 -36.80 0.26 -20.44
CA GLY A 805 -36.31 1.39 -21.25
C GLY A 805 -35.40 2.39 -20.50
N LYS A 806 -34.96 2.05 -19.29
CA LYS A 806 -34.02 2.86 -18.49
C LYS A 806 -32.71 2.08 -18.29
N GLU A 807 -31.61 2.78 -18.37
CA GLU A 807 -30.29 2.25 -18.01
C GLU A 807 -30.21 2.06 -16.50
N VAL A 808 -29.83 0.85 -16.06
CA VAL A 808 -29.62 0.48 -14.67
C VAL A 808 -28.23 -0.14 -14.56
N PRO A 809 -27.35 0.35 -13.67
CA PRO A 809 -26.03 -0.24 -13.46
C PRO A 809 -26.12 -1.74 -13.18
N PHE A 810 -25.17 -2.53 -13.68
CA PHE A 810 -25.08 -3.96 -13.37
C PHE A 810 -25.08 -4.19 -11.86
N SER A 811 -25.78 -5.24 -11.42
CA SER A 811 -25.74 -5.71 -10.04
C SER A 811 -24.41 -6.38 -9.71
N GLY A 812 -24.02 -6.40 -8.44
CA GLY A 812 -22.74 -6.97 -8.02
C GLY A 812 -22.59 -8.48 -8.29
N ASP A 813 -23.70 -9.22 -8.37
CA ASP A 813 -23.71 -10.63 -8.79
C ASP A 813 -23.47 -10.82 -10.30
N LYS A 814 -23.64 -9.77 -11.10
CA LYS A 814 -23.39 -9.77 -12.55
C LYS A 814 -21.99 -9.21 -12.89
N PHE A 815 -21.60 -8.11 -12.26
CA PHE A 815 -20.32 -7.46 -12.52
C PHE A 815 -19.71 -6.91 -11.20
N TYR A 816 -18.51 -7.39 -10.86
CA TYR A 816 -17.79 -6.94 -9.67
C TYR A 816 -16.29 -7.11 -9.86
N ILE A 817 -15.57 -6.01 -9.95
CA ILE A 817 -14.10 -5.97 -10.17
C ILE A 817 -13.47 -4.99 -9.16
N PRO A 818 -13.23 -5.43 -7.93
CA PRO A 818 -12.67 -4.58 -6.87
C PRO A 818 -11.14 -4.63 -6.86
N GLY A 819 -10.46 -3.49 -6.98
CA GLY A 819 -9.03 -3.35 -6.76
C GLY A 819 -8.18 -4.40 -7.50
N THR A 820 -8.13 -4.36 -8.82
CA THR A 820 -7.66 -5.43 -9.72
C THR A 820 -6.78 -4.83 -10.82
N ILE A 821 -5.84 -5.61 -11.36
CA ILE A 821 -5.06 -5.20 -12.53
C ILE A 821 -5.67 -5.82 -13.79
N LEU A 822 -6.05 -4.97 -14.72
CA LEU A 822 -6.55 -5.35 -16.04
C LEU A 822 -5.60 -4.89 -17.14
N ARG A 823 -5.59 -5.60 -18.28
CA ARG A 823 -4.87 -5.18 -19.47
C ARG A 823 -5.79 -4.45 -20.43
N ALA A 824 -5.36 -3.25 -20.83
CA ALA A 824 -6.04 -2.44 -21.83
C ALA A 824 -5.17 -2.23 -23.07
N SER A 825 -5.78 -2.15 -24.24
CA SER A 825 -5.16 -1.72 -25.50
C SER A 825 -5.08 -0.20 -25.57
N VAL A 826 -4.03 0.32 -26.21
CA VAL A 826 -3.68 1.75 -26.24
C VAL A 826 -3.49 2.22 -27.68
N ASP A 827 -4.13 3.33 -28.09
CA ASP A 827 -3.82 3.97 -29.36
C ASP A 827 -2.59 4.88 -29.21
N THR A 828 -1.41 4.34 -29.47
CA THR A 828 -0.13 5.04 -29.33
C THR A 828 0.08 6.20 -30.33
N ARG A 829 -0.83 6.39 -31.30
CA ARG A 829 -0.81 7.51 -32.23
C ARG A 829 -1.40 8.79 -31.60
N GLN A 830 -2.19 8.66 -30.54
CA GLN A 830 -2.74 9.81 -29.84
C GLN A 830 -1.66 10.50 -28.98
N PRO A 831 -1.60 11.85 -28.98
CA PRO A 831 -0.62 12.58 -28.18
C PRO A 831 -0.66 12.25 -26.68
N ALA A 832 -1.85 11.98 -26.14
CA ALA A 832 -2.03 11.55 -24.75
C ALA A 832 -1.27 10.27 -24.38
N ASN A 833 -1.01 9.43 -25.37
CA ASN A 833 -0.38 8.13 -25.20
C ASN A 833 1.09 8.07 -25.67
N TYR A 834 1.71 9.20 -25.92
CA TYR A 834 3.12 9.21 -26.32
C TYR A 834 4.02 8.55 -25.27
N GLY A 835 4.91 7.69 -25.72
CA GLY A 835 5.79 6.90 -24.85
C GLY A 835 5.15 5.65 -24.25
N MET A 836 3.86 5.40 -24.52
CA MET A 836 3.19 4.16 -24.13
C MET A 836 3.44 3.03 -25.14
N GLU A 837 3.25 1.79 -24.72
CA GLU A 837 3.16 0.62 -25.58
C GLU A 837 1.72 0.41 -26.06
N ASN A 838 1.51 -0.52 -27.00
CA ASN A 838 0.17 -0.83 -27.54
C ASN A 838 -0.78 -1.49 -26.51
N GLU A 839 -0.23 -1.96 -25.40
CA GLU A 839 -0.96 -2.50 -24.25
C GLU A 839 -0.38 -1.97 -22.96
N VAL A 840 -1.23 -1.81 -21.95
CA VAL A 840 -0.84 -1.37 -20.61
C VAL A 840 -1.63 -2.12 -19.54
N ASP A 841 -0.99 -2.42 -18.42
CA ASP A 841 -1.64 -2.95 -17.23
C ASP A 841 -2.15 -1.75 -16.39
N VAL A 842 -3.45 -1.70 -16.13
CA VAL A 842 -4.13 -0.59 -15.44
C VAL A 842 -4.76 -1.05 -14.14
N MET A 843 -4.72 -0.19 -13.12
CA MET A 843 -5.46 -0.41 -11.88
C MET A 843 -6.93 -0.10 -12.11
N PHE A 844 -7.78 -1.07 -11.81
CA PHE A 844 -9.23 -1.00 -11.97
C PHE A 844 -9.92 -1.32 -10.62
N ASP A 845 -10.66 -0.37 -10.08
CA ASP A 845 -11.42 -0.55 -8.85
C ASP A 845 -12.87 -0.06 -9.06
N ASN A 846 -13.71 -0.94 -9.59
CA ASN A 846 -15.07 -0.58 -10.02
C ASN A 846 -15.09 0.71 -10.85
N SER A 847 -14.05 0.87 -11.66
CA SER A 847 -13.76 2.08 -12.42
C SER A 847 -14.80 2.33 -13.51
N PRO A 848 -15.06 3.59 -13.90
CA PRO A 848 -15.92 3.90 -15.05
C PRO A 848 -15.42 3.27 -16.34
N VAL A 849 -16.36 2.77 -17.14
CA VAL A 849 -16.13 2.23 -18.49
C VAL A 849 -17.17 2.84 -19.42
N PHE A 850 -16.76 3.21 -20.63
CA PHE A 850 -17.54 4.05 -21.50
C PHE A 850 -17.89 3.34 -22.80
N LYS A 851 -19.11 3.58 -23.25
CA LYS A 851 -19.56 3.29 -24.61
C LYS A 851 -19.71 4.59 -25.38
N LEU A 852 -19.08 4.68 -26.53
CA LEU A 852 -19.14 5.88 -27.37
C LEU A 852 -20.36 5.82 -28.30
N ASP A 853 -21.06 6.94 -28.50
CA ASP A 853 -22.12 7.06 -29.46
C ASP A 853 -21.60 6.89 -30.88
N ALA A 854 -22.47 6.51 -31.81
CA ALA A 854 -22.11 6.32 -33.21
C ALA A 854 -21.54 7.60 -33.87
N ASP A 855 -21.93 8.78 -33.40
CA ASP A 855 -21.50 10.08 -33.87
C ASP A 855 -20.38 10.73 -32.99
N ALA A 856 -19.91 10.05 -31.96
CA ALA A 856 -18.93 10.56 -31.01
C ALA A 856 -17.65 11.07 -31.69
N ALA A 857 -17.14 10.33 -32.67
CA ALA A 857 -15.94 10.73 -33.41
C ALA A 857 -16.14 12.05 -34.18
N SER A 858 -17.31 12.29 -34.80
CA SER A 858 -17.64 13.53 -35.48
C SER A 858 -17.81 14.71 -34.51
N LYS A 859 -18.14 14.42 -33.26
CA LYS A 859 -18.21 15.39 -32.14
C LYS A 859 -16.91 15.57 -31.37
N GLY A 860 -15.80 15.06 -31.91
CA GLY A 860 -14.45 15.27 -31.35
C GLY A 860 -14.09 14.35 -30.20
N VAL A 861 -14.83 13.25 -29.94
CA VAL A 861 -14.48 12.24 -28.96
C VAL A 861 -13.63 11.14 -29.61
N LYS A 862 -12.48 10.83 -29.01
CA LYS A 862 -11.54 9.82 -29.51
C LYS A 862 -11.18 8.84 -28.41
N PRO A 863 -11.30 7.52 -28.63
CA PRO A 863 -10.83 6.52 -27.66
C PRO A 863 -9.31 6.60 -27.54
N LEU A 864 -8.82 6.50 -26.33
CA LEU A 864 -7.39 6.44 -25.98
C LEU A 864 -6.99 5.02 -25.57
N MET A 865 -7.85 4.36 -24.78
CA MET A 865 -7.65 3.00 -24.29
C MET A 865 -8.99 2.25 -24.29
N TRP A 866 -8.94 0.93 -24.51
CA TRP A 866 -10.13 0.04 -24.49
C TRP A 866 -9.74 -1.39 -24.10
N PHE A 867 -10.73 -2.22 -23.78
CA PHE A 867 -10.53 -3.63 -23.47
C PHE A 867 -10.79 -4.47 -24.74
N SER A 868 -9.73 -4.94 -25.40
CA SER A 868 -9.82 -5.67 -26.68
C SER A 868 -10.19 -7.15 -26.54
N THR A 869 -10.27 -7.67 -25.31
CA THR A 869 -10.54 -9.09 -25.01
C THR A 869 -11.65 -9.24 -23.97
N ASP A 870 -12.32 -10.37 -23.96
CA ASP A 870 -13.27 -10.78 -22.93
C ASP A 870 -12.60 -11.29 -21.63
N LYS A 871 -11.26 -11.36 -21.58
CA LYS A 871 -10.46 -11.82 -20.45
C LYS A 871 -9.30 -10.88 -20.17
N PRO A 872 -9.56 -9.62 -19.84
CA PRO A 872 -8.52 -8.64 -19.57
C PRO A 872 -7.79 -8.82 -18.22
N LEU A 873 -8.24 -9.72 -17.33
CA LEU A 873 -7.66 -9.92 -16.01
C LEU A 873 -6.18 -10.28 -16.07
N ARG A 874 -5.37 -9.51 -15.36
CA ARG A 874 -3.95 -9.75 -15.17
C ARG A 874 -3.65 -10.25 -13.76
N SER A 875 -4.30 -9.66 -12.73
CA SER A 875 -4.07 -9.98 -11.34
C SER A 875 -5.26 -9.54 -10.50
N GLY A 876 -5.74 -10.39 -9.61
CA GLY A 876 -6.86 -10.11 -8.70
C GLY A 876 -8.15 -10.88 -9.03
N TRP A 877 -9.28 -10.21 -8.82
CA TRP A 877 -10.62 -10.75 -9.01
C TRP A 877 -11.44 -9.91 -9.99
N ALA A 878 -11.88 -10.52 -11.08
CA ALA A 878 -12.67 -9.85 -12.12
C ALA A 878 -13.90 -10.66 -12.49
N TRP A 879 -14.97 -10.55 -11.69
CA TRP A 879 -16.25 -11.18 -11.98
C TRP A 879 -17.02 -10.36 -13.02
N GLY A 880 -17.48 -11.03 -14.11
CA GLY A 880 -18.18 -10.35 -15.20
C GLY A 880 -17.25 -9.60 -16.18
N GLN A 881 -15.93 -9.88 -16.17
CA GLN A 881 -14.94 -9.20 -17.02
C GLN A 881 -15.24 -9.26 -18.53
N GLN A 882 -16.00 -10.25 -18.99
CA GLN A 882 -16.40 -10.39 -20.40
C GLN A 882 -17.26 -9.22 -20.90
N TYR A 883 -17.94 -8.52 -19.99
CA TYR A 883 -18.74 -7.33 -20.33
C TYR A 883 -17.90 -6.10 -20.66
N LEU A 884 -16.59 -6.15 -20.40
CA LEU A 884 -15.66 -5.05 -20.73
C LEU A 884 -15.24 -5.05 -22.20
N LYS A 885 -15.42 -6.17 -22.91
CA LYS A 885 -14.91 -6.35 -24.26
C LYS A 885 -15.42 -5.27 -25.22
N ASP A 886 -14.47 -4.64 -25.95
CA ASP A 886 -14.65 -3.58 -26.92
C ASP A 886 -15.11 -2.24 -26.34
N ASP A 887 -15.27 -2.14 -25.00
CA ASP A 887 -15.63 -0.90 -24.33
C ASP A 887 -14.39 -0.05 -23.97
N VAL A 888 -14.62 1.27 -23.88
CA VAL A 888 -13.57 2.27 -23.77
C VAL A 888 -13.22 2.52 -22.30
N ALA A 889 -11.94 2.35 -21.97
CA ALA A 889 -11.38 2.63 -20.63
C ALA A 889 -10.96 4.11 -20.46
N ALA A 890 -10.55 4.77 -21.55
CA ALA A 890 -10.18 6.17 -21.56
C ALA A 890 -10.42 6.82 -22.91
N PHE A 891 -10.77 8.09 -22.91
CA PHE A 891 -10.99 8.87 -24.13
C PHE A 891 -10.57 10.33 -23.95
N SER A 892 -10.38 11.04 -25.06
CA SER A 892 -10.31 12.50 -25.11
C SER A 892 -11.54 13.05 -25.79
N ALA A 893 -11.98 14.24 -25.36
CA ALA A 893 -13.11 14.95 -25.97
C ALA A 893 -12.76 16.42 -26.18
N GLN A 894 -12.96 16.91 -27.40
CA GLN A 894 -12.83 18.31 -27.71
C GLN A 894 -14.08 19.07 -27.23
N VAL A 895 -13.89 20.10 -26.39
CA VAL A 895 -14.99 20.96 -25.90
C VAL A 895 -14.61 22.42 -26.18
N GLY A 896 -15.23 23.02 -27.21
CA GLY A 896 -14.78 24.32 -27.70
C GLY A 896 -13.32 24.28 -28.18
N ALA A 897 -12.50 25.16 -27.67
CA ALA A 897 -11.06 25.21 -27.97
C ALA A 897 -10.20 24.31 -27.04
N GLY A 898 -10.77 23.73 -26.01
CA GLY A 898 -10.06 22.91 -25.01
C GLY A 898 -10.33 21.42 -25.12
N THR A 899 -9.68 20.64 -24.27
CA THR A 899 -9.76 19.19 -24.29
C THR A 899 -9.99 18.62 -22.90
N LEU A 900 -10.95 17.70 -22.80
CA LEU A 900 -11.13 16.83 -21.65
C LEU A 900 -10.44 15.48 -21.93
N TYR A 901 -9.61 15.03 -21.00
CA TYR A 901 -9.06 13.68 -20.97
C TYR A 901 -9.69 12.92 -19.82
N SER A 902 -10.34 11.79 -20.12
CA SER A 902 -11.06 10.98 -19.12
C SER A 902 -10.45 9.59 -19.02
N PHE A 903 -9.88 9.29 -17.86
CA PHE A 903 -9.30 7.99 -17.53
C PHE A 903 -10.21 7.30 -16.51
N GLY A 904 -10.94 6.25 -16.91
CA GLY A 904 -11.76 5.45 -16.01
C GLY A 904 -10.90 4.68 -14.99
N PRO A 905 -9.85 3.95 -15.41
CA PRO A 905 -8.89 3.34 -14.49
C PRO A 905 -8.13 4.36 -13.64
N GLU A 906 -7.64 3.91 -12.48
CA GLU A 906 -6.86 4.69 -11.53
C GLU A 906 -5.38 4.77 -11.96
N ILE A 907 -5.08 5.61 -12.97
CA ILE A 907 -3.73 5.71 -13.59
C ILE A 907 -2.64 6.26 -12.68
N THR A 908 -3.00 6.79 -11.51
CA THR A 908 -2.08 7.33 -10.49
C THR A 908 -2.26 6.67 -9.11
N PHE A 909 -2.94 5.55 -9.05
CA PHE A 909 -3.33 4.86 -7.81
C PHE A 909 -2.19 4.72 -6.82
N ARG A 910 -2.27 5.36 -5.66
CA ARG A 910 -1.27 5.31 -4.57
C ARG A 910 0.17 5.50 -5.05
N ALA A 911 0.39 6.24 -6.14
CA ALA A 911 1.69 6.42 -6.82
C ALA A 911 2.43 5.11 -7.14
N GLN A 912 1.71 4.01 -7.38
CA GLN A 912 2.23 2.67 -7.66
C GLN A 912 2.39 2.39 -9.16
N PRO A 913 1.42 2.73 -10.05
CA PRO A 913 1.44 2.28 -11.43
C PRO A 913 2.35 3.17 -12.29
N HIS A 914 3.66 3.08 -12.09
CA HIS A 914 4.65 3.82 -12.89
C HIS A 914 4.48 3.59 -14.40
N GLY A 915 3.93 2.44 -14.80
CA GLY A 915 3.63 2.14 -16.19
C GLY A 915 2.60 3.10 -16.84
N THR A 916 1.71 3.69 -16.03
CA THR A 916 0.64 4.59 -16.49
C THR A 916 0.89 6.08 -16.22
N PHE A 917 1.93 6.47 -15.50
CA PHE A 917 2.19 7.88 -15.16
C PHE A 917 2.27 8.79 -16.38
N LYS A 918 2.80 8.28 -17.50
CA LYS A 918 2.90 9.03 -18.75
C LYS A 918 1.54 9.47 -19.31
N LEU A 919 0.47 8.76 -19.02
CA LEU A 919 -0.89 9.14 -19.41
C LEU A 919 -1.33 10.45 -18.76
N LEU A 920 -0.91 10.70 -17.51
CA LEU A 920 -1.09 12.00 -16.89
C LEU A 920 -0.05 13.01 -17.38
N PHE A 921 1.24 12.66 -17.36
CA PHE A 921 2.33 13.60 -17.62
C PHE A 921 2.25 14.25 -19.01
N ASN A 922 1.78 13.53 -20.01
CA ASN A 922 1.62 14.05 -21.37
C ASN A 922 0.69 15.27 -21.44
N GLU A 923 -0.28 15.36 -20.52
CA GLU A 923 -1.32 16.40 -20.52
C GLU A 923 -0.97 17.61 -19.64
N LEU A 924 0.17 17.54 -18.91
CA LEU A 924 0.57 18.60 -17.97
C LEU A 924 1.42 19.72 -18.58
N TYR A 925 1.54 19.78 -19.91
CA TYR A 925 2.25 20.85 -20.61
C TYR A 925 1.28 21.74 -21.37
N LYS A 926 1.59 23.03 -21.37
CA LYS A 926 0.88 23.98 -22.22
C LYS A 926 1.48 23.97 -23.62
N LYS A 927 0.65 23.83 -24.64
CA LYS A 927 1.07 24.02 -26.03
C LYS A 927 1.49 25.46 -26.24
N GLY A 928 2.68 25.66 -26.79
CA GLY A 928 3.17 26.97 -27.13
C GLY A 928 2.60 27.47 -28.45
N SER A 929 2.35 28.77 -28.57
CA SER A 929 2.17 29.38 -29.89
C SER A 929 3.53 29.35 -30.62
N GLN A 930 3.58 28.89 -31.84
CA GLN A 930 4.72 29.14 -32.70
C GLN A 930 4.86 30.66 -32.86
N LYS A 931 5.92 31.25 -32.31
CA LYS A 931 6.35 32.60 -32.65
C LYS A 931 7.17 32.58 -33.93
#